data_b3a2e9d4bc3de9c19841ed02e251eac2
#
_entry.id   b3a2e9d4bc3de9c19841ed02e251eac2
#
_cell.length_a   1.000
_cell.length_b   1.000
_cell.length_c   1.000
_cell.angle_alpha   90.00
_cell.angle_beta   90.00
_cell.angle_gamma   90.00
#
_symmetry.space_group_name_H-M   'P 1'
#
loop_
_entity.id
_entity.type
_entity.pdbx_description
1 polymer ?
#
loop_
_entity_poly.entity_id
_entity_poly.type
_entity_poly.pdbx_seq_one_letter_code
_entity_poly.pdbx_strand_id
1 'polypeptide(L)'
;DGSAAQYGSDAIAGVINVNLKRNSGFSGALQYGGNVSNASNNFSGGIDGQLLQLDLNYGTSLGKKGGFFNITGTLANRENTSRAGIRNNSIFNAYNAVERIAGNNGVNLSSLFGNITNTPNQSQIINYIKQYAPQVGYFTTAQQTAIANASSLSALQSALNFDVTNNELSARGLSRKDFNMNVGQSKLATGQVYYNAKLPLNEITSLYSFGGLSYRKGDSYAFYRLPNGSGTSTSLYSNGFLPEIESDIYDFSTALGLTSKLAGFDVDLSTNLGTNSFSYTINNTANATLGVNSPSSFNAGKIAFLQNTNNLDFSRNFDVLEGLNLAFGAEYRYENFKINKGEEASYAIYDINGNIAPATGVATNLAVTDFFGNRRGGGSQGFTGFQPLDEINKSRNSFAGYVDTELNIFNNWIVSGALRYENYSDFGNTLNGKLATLVKVTPNFNWRASAQTGFRAPSLQQKYFSSTSTQFFTNSTTGLLEPKQVTFFTNESRAAELVGIPRLKPEKSKSISTGFTFKIPSANLSIAVDGYFTRINDRVILTGAYARPTDAQVNATSGAAQQALKDLQSAFDSKYAERASFFSNGINTETKGIDVVITHKHNFSEGISIKSDLAGSYNHTQRVGKLQLPQTLINSGSNAASYAFTFFPESSKVYLENAIPRFKASLSNNLSLGKLDILLRNSYFGKVTDPGATDVNLDGFSSVYEHPVYGGKLITDISIGYQYNKNLRFTVGANNVGDVYPDTNPTTVPAFTNTSPGLTSSPSTDLSNANQFVYSRAVSQYGLNGRYVFARINFNF
;
A
#
# COMPACT_ATOMS: atom_id res chain seq x y z
N ASP A 1 6.81 19.14 14.68
CA ASP A 1 6.37 20.42 14.13
C ASP A 1 6.41 20.38 12.62
N GLY A 2 5.31 20.71 11.94
CA GLY A 2 5.31 20.91 10.50
C GLY A 2 6.18 22.13 10.16
N SER A 3 6.83 22.11 9.03
CA SER A 3 7.78 23.15 8.63
C SER A 3 7.70 23.46 7.13
N ALA A 4 6.47 23.54 6.59
CA ALA A 4 6.28 23.86 5.17
C ALA A 4 6.92 25.21 4.78
N ALA A 5 6.99 26.17 5.70
CA ALA A 5 7.67 27.43 5.48
C ALA A 5 9.19 27.30 5.34
N GLN A 6 9.81 26.25 5.88
CA GLN A 6 11.26 25.97 5.76
C GLN A 6 11.56 24.94 4.69
N TYR A 7 10.76 23.86 4.59
CA TYR A 7 11.08 22.66 3.82
C TYR A 7 10.14 22.41 2.62
N GLY A 8 9.15 23.29 2.38
CA GLY A 8 8.27 23.23 1.20
C GLY A 8 7.03 22.37 1.37
N SER A 9 6.43 21.99 0.24
CA SER A 9 5.04 21.53 0.12
C SER A 9 4.66 20.31 0.94
N ASP A 10 5.57 19.39 1.20
CA ASP A 10 5.21 18.11 1.82
C ASP A 10 5.38 18.11 3.36
N ALA A 11 5.90 19.20 3.94
CA ALA A 11 6.14 19.30 5.38
C ALA A 11 4.87 19.74 6.18
N ILE A 12 3.74 19.06 5.93
CA ILE A 12 2.44 19.37 6.58
C ILE A 12 2.44 18.99 8.07
N ALA A 13 3.00 17.83 8.40
CA ALA A 13 2.90 17.21 9.73
C ALA A 13 4.22 17.19 10.50
N GLY A 14 5.35 17.25 9.81
CA GLY A 14 6.67 17.22 10.45
C GLY A 14 7.80 16.96 9.45
N VAL A 15 9.03 17.06 9.94
CA VAL A 15 10.25 16.80 9.19
C VAL A 15 11.12 15.81 9.94
N ILE A 16 11.61 14.79 9.25
CA ILE A 16 12.58 13.84 9.78
C ILE A 16 13.97 14.24 9.30
N ASN A 17 14.84 14.58 10.25
CA ASN A 17 16.24 14.88 9.95
C ASN A 17 17.08 13.61 10.07
N VAL A 18 17.73 13.22 8.96
CA VAL A 18 18.59 12.02 8.89
C VAL A 18 20.05 12.44 8.82
N ASN A 19 20.84 12.03 9.81
CA ASN A 19 22.28 12.25 9.84
C ASN A 19 23.01 11.04 9.23
N LEU A 20 23.77 11.28 8.17
CA LEU A 20 24.54 10.25 7.50
C LEU A 20 25.84 9.93 8.27
N LYS A 21 26.29 8.69 8.18
CA LYS A 21 27.57 8.25 8.78
C LYS A 21 28.76 8.99 8.17
N ARG A 22 29.71 9.34 9.02
CA ARG A 22 30.99 9.96 8.65
C ARG A 22 32.16 9.42 9.47
N ASN A 23 31.96 8.28 10.13
CA ASN A 23 32.99 7.63 10.93
C ASN A 23 34.08 7.05 10.03
N SER A 24 35.32 7.09 10.47
CA SER A 24 36.44 6.37 9.86
C SER A 24 36.54 4.94 10.40
N GLY A 25 37.17 4.04 9.65
CA GLY A 25 37.31 2.63 9.97
C GLY A 25 36.32 1.74 9.24
N PHE A 26 36.41 0.45 9.50
CA PHE A 26 35.56 -0.58 8.91
C PHE A 26 34.63 -1.14 9.97
N SER A 27 33.33 -1.18 9.68
CA SER A 27 32.35 -1.75 10.60
C SER A 27 31.26 -2.49 9.80
N GLY A 28 30.58 -3.41 10.45
CA GLY A 28 29.47 -4.10 9.83
C GLY A 28 28.63 -4.90 10.81
N ALA A 29 27.59 -5.51 10.25
CA ALA A 29 26.71 -6.41 10.98
C ALA A 29 26.26 -7.55 10.07
N LEU A 30 26.21 -8.76 10.62
CA LEU A 30 25.58 -9.92 10.01
C LEU A 30 24.41 -10.35 10.89
N GLN A 31 23.23 -10.43 10.31
CA GLN A 31 22.00 -10.86 11.00
C GLN A 31 21.37 -12.03 10.28
N TYR A 32 20.94 -13.02 11.06
CA TYR A 32 20.04 -14.07 10.62
C TYR A 32 18.86 -14.18 11.57
N GLY A 33 17.64 -14.40 11.04
CA GLY A 33 16.44 -14.58 11.84
C GLY A 33 15.29 -15.15 11.04
N GLY A 34 14.18 -15.45 11.72
CA GLY A 34 12.96 -15.97 11.07
C GLY A 34 11.79 -15.99 12.05
N ASN A 35 10.58 -16.14 11.52
CA ASN A 35 9.38 -16.25 12.34
C ASN A 35 9.22 -17.68 12.84
N VAL A 36 9.18 -17.83 14.18
CA VAL A 36 8.92 -19.09 14.90
C VAL A 36 7.57 -18.95 15.57
N SER A 37 6.52 -19.35 14.89
CA SER A 37 5.14 -18.99 15.19
C SER A 37 4.30 -20.25 15.44
N ASN A 38 3.41 -20.19 16.43
CA ASN A 38 2.44 -21.26 16.70
C ASN A 38 1.21 -21.19 15.79
N ALA A 39 0.86 -20.00 15.30
CA ALA A 39 -0.19 -19.86 14.31
C ALA A 39 0.36 -20.26 12.94
N SER A 40 -0.24 -21.29 12.43
CA SER A 40 0.03 -22.01 11.20
C SER A 40 0.80 -21.24 10.11
N ASN A 41 2.05 -21.55 9.93
CA ASN A 41 2.63 -21.58 8.62
C ASN A 41 2.02 -22.80 7.88
N ASN A 42 0.90 -22.58 7.20
CA ASN A 42 0.17 -23.66 6.53
C ASN A 42 0.91 -24.28 5.34
N PHE A 43 2.00 -23.65 4.89
CA PHE A 43 2.77 -24.11 3.74
C PHE A 43 3.94 -25.00 4.13
N SER A 44 4.81 -24.58 5.06
CA SER A 44 6.05 -25.27 5.37
C SER A 44 6.15 -25.78 6.81
N GLY A 45 5.35 -25.29 7.73
CA GLY A 45 5.50 -25.57 9.17
C GLY A 45 6.82 -24.98 9.73
N GLY A 46 6.92 -24.79 11.03
CA GLY A 46 8.16 -24.41 11.70
C GLY A 46 8.57 -22.95 11.52
N ILE A 47 9.55 -22.67 10.67
CA ILE A 47 10.15 -21.33 10.50
C ILE A 47 9.85 -20.82 9.10
N ASP A 48 9.36 -19.57 9.00
CA ASP A 48 9.18 -18.86 7.74
C ASP A 48 9.71 -17.42 7.83
N GLY A 49 9.75 -16.72 6.69
CA GLY A 49 10.24 -15.34 6.61
C GLY A 49 11.69 -15.19 7.05
N GLN A 50 12.53 -16.20 6.80
CA GLN A 50 13.95 -16.14 7.14
C GLN A 50 14.58 -14.93 6.48
N LEU A 51 15.33 -14.16 7.28
CA LEU A 51 16.10 -13.00 6.85
C LEU A 51 17.60 -13.28 7.07
N LEU A 52 18.38 -13.17 6.00
CA LEU A 52 19.82 -13.02 6.07
C LEU A 52 20.19 -11.61 5.60
N GLN A 53 20.87 -10.83 6.44
CA GLN A 53 21.27 -9.47 6.12
C GLN A 53 22.72 -9.22 6.51
N LEU A 54 23.47 -8.64 5.59
CA LEU A 54 24.84 -8.17 5.75
C LEU A 54 24.90 -6.66 5.52
N ASP A 55 25.33 -5.92 6.53
CA ASP A 55 25.59 -4.49 6.47
C ASP A 55 27.09 -4.26 6.61
N LEU A 56 27.70 -3.49 5.70
CA LEU A 56 29.11 -3.11 5.71
C LEU A 56 29.24 -1.59 5.62
N ASN A 57 30.14 -1.00 6.35
CA ASN A 57 30.47 0.41 6.28
C ASN A 57 31.98 0.61 6.36
N TYR A 58 32.49 1.46 5.47
CA TYR A 58 33.87 1.88 5.47
C TYR A 58 33.95 3.40 5.39
N GLY A 59 34.77 3.99 6.25
CA GLY A 59 35.00 5.42 6.26
C GLY A 59 36.48 5.75 6.33
N THR A 60 36.87 6.83 5.67
CA THR A 60 38.24 7.32 5.66
C THR A 60 38.28 8.83 5.60
N SER A 61 39.38 9.42 6.08
CA SER A 61 39.63 10.85 5.97
C SER A 61 40.06 11.21 4.52
N LEU A 62 39.58 12.35 4.01
CA LEU A 62 40.00 12.93 2.74
C LEU A 62 40.81 14.20 2.99
N GLY A 63 42.09 14.15 2.67
CA GLY A 63 43.00 15.27 2.88
C GLY A 63 43.29 15.57 4.36
N LYS A 64 44.01 16.69 4.64
CA LYS A 64 44.41 17.07 5.99
C LYS A 64 43.50 18.12 6.65
N LYS A 65 42.46 18.57 5.94
CA LYS A 65 41.58 19.68 6.39
C LYS A 65 40.20 19.20 6.90
N GLY A 66 40.10 17.94 7.37
CA GLY A 66 38.84 17.40 7.93
C GLY A 66 37.82 16.95 6.89
N GLY A 67 38.26 16.65 5.65
CA GLY A 67 37.43 15.95 4.67
C GLY A 67 37.26 14.48 5.06
N PHE A 68 36.19 13.88 4.54
CA PHE A 68 35.90 12.46 4.77
C PHE A 68 35.19 11.85 3.56
N PHE A 69 35.32 10.53 3.44
CA PHE A 69 34.52 9.68 2.58
C PHE A 69 34.02 8.48 3.38
N ASN A 70 32.73 8.21 3.29
CA ASN A 70 32.09 7.07 3.95
C ASN A 70 31.21 6.34 2.93
N ILE A 71 31.29 5.01 2.89
CA ILE A 71 30.48 4.16 2.03
C ILE A 71 29.83 3.06 2.87
N THR A 72 28.55 2.79 2.59
CA THR A 72 27.78 1.75 3.25
C THR A 72 27.15 0.85 2.20
N GLY A 73 27.28 -0.46 2.36
CA GLY A 73 26.61 -1.46 1.55
C GLY A 73 25.69 -2.33 2.41
N THR A 74 24.54 -2.69 1.90
CA THR A 74 23.61 -3.66 2.51
C THR A 74 23.21 -4.69 1.47
N LEU A 75 23.30 -5.97 1.85
CA LEU A 75 22.75 -7.11 1.13
C LEU A 75 21.76 -7.82 2.04
N ALA A 76 20.55 -8.05 1.58
CA ALA A 76 19.54 -8.76 2.36
C ALA A 76 18.71 -9.67 1.47
N ASN A 77 18.39 -10.86 2.00
CA ASN A 77 17.41 -11.77 1.43
C ASN A 77 16.43 -12.17 2.52
N ARG A 78 15.14 -11.95 2.27
CA ARG A 78 14.04 -12.34 3.15
C ARG A 78 13.07 -13.23 2.39
N GLU A 79 12.79 -14.41 2.95
CA GLU A 79 11.76 -15.29 2.44
C GLU A 79 10.35 -14.81 2.81
N ASN A 80 9.34 -15.28 2.08
CA ASN A 80 7.95 -14.94 2.34
C ASN A 80 7.43 -15.57 3.63
N THR A 81 6.33 -14.97 4.16
CA THR A 81 5.52 -15.57 5.22
C THR A 81 4.12 -15.85 4.72
N SER A 82 3.43 -16.81 5.31
CA SER A 82 2.00 -16.98 5.07
C SER A 82 1.22 -17.28 6.35
N ARG A 83 0.12 -16.57 6.50
CA ARG A 83 -0.89 -16.76 7.58
C ARG A 83 -2.27 -16.95 6.97
N ALA A 84 -2.32 -17.57 5.77
CA ALA A 84 -3.57 -17.94 5.13
C ALA A 84 -4.26 -19.06 5.89
N GLY A 85 -5.56 -18.98 5.99
CA GLY A 85 -6.40 -20.10 6.42
C GLY A 85 -6.62 -21.11 5.28
N ILE A 86 -7.09 -22.31 5.65
CA ILE A 86 -7.43 -23.32 4.66
C ILE A 86 -8.80 -22.98 4.06
N ARG A 87 -8.85 -22.82 2.75
CA ARG A 87 -10.06 -22.52 1.98
C ARG A 87 -11.15 -23.58 2.23
N ASN A 88 -12.39 -23.13 2.46
CA ASN A 88 -13.54 -24.02 2.76
C ASN A 88 -14.65 -24.00 1.70
N ASN A 89 -14.62 -23.10 0.70
CA ASN A 89 -15.61 -23.06 -0.39
C ASN A 89 -15.30 -24.06 -1.53
N SER A 90 -16.16 -24.08 -2.55
CA SER A 90 -16.02 -24.91 -3.75
C SER A 90 -14.74 -24.58 -4.53
N ILE A 91 -14.02 -25.62 -4.96
CA ILE A 91 -12.81 -25.56 -5.78
C ILE A 91 -13.07 -26.21 -7.14
N PHE A 92 -13.75 -27.36 -7.14
CA PHE A 92 -14.12 -28.12 -8.33
C PHE A 92 -15.63 -28.28 -8.41
N ASN A 93 -16.18 -28.06 -9.57
CA ASN A 93 -17.55 -28.46 -9.90
C ASN A 93 -17.57 -29.82 -10.63
N ALA A 94 -18.76 -30.37 -10.83
CA ALA A 94 -18.92 -31.67 -11.48
C ALA A 94 -18.36 -31.69 -12.91
N TYR A 95 -18.40 -30.58 -13.64
CA TYR A 95 -17.78 -30.48 -14.96
C TYR A 95 -16.26 -30.71 -14.91
N ASN A 96 -15.57 -30.17 -13.92
CA ASN A 96 -14.12 -30.38 -13.78
C ASN A 96 -13.74 -31.85 -13.55
N ALA A 97 -14.62 -32.62 -12.90
CA ALA A 97 -14.42 -34.06 -12.72
C ALA A 97 -14.54 -34.83 -14.05
N VAL A 98 -15.55 -34.49 -14.85
CA VAL A 98 -15.74 -35.07 -16.19
C VAL A 98 -14.57 -34.71 -17.09
N GLU A 99 -14.16 -33.45 -17.08
CA GLU A 99 -13.02 -32.93 -17.84
C GLU A 99 -11.73 -33.67 -17.50
N ARG A 100 -11.45 -33.94 -16.21
CA ARG A 100 -10.30 -34.74 -15.78
C ARG A 100 -10.35 -36.18 -16.36
N ILE A 101 -11.49 -36.87 -16.26
CA ILE A 101 -11.63 -38.21 -16.80
C ILE A 101 -11.44 -38.21 -18.32
N ALA A 102 -12.03 -37.25 -19.02
CA ALA A 102 -11.88 -37.11 -20.48
C ALA A 102 -10.41 -36.85 -20.85
N GLY A 103 -9.72 -35.97 -20.17
CA GLY A 103 -8.29 -35.71 -20.35
C GLY A 103 -7.42 -36.96 -20.12
N ASN A 104 -7.70 -37.71 -19.03
CA ASN A 104 -6.99 -38.98 -18.74
C ASN A 104 -7.22 -40.05 -19.80
N ASN A 105 -8.31 -39.99 -20.56
CA ASN A 105 -8.62 -40.86 -21.69
C ASN A 105 -8.14 -40.31 -23.05
N GLY A 106 -7.29 -39.26 -23.02
CA GLY A 106 -6.66 -38.72 -24.22
C GLY A 106 -7.51 -37.69 -25.01
N VAL A 107 -8.61 -37.23 -24.47
CA VAL A 107 -9.36 -36.15 -25.11
C VAL A 107 -8.52 -34.89 -25.09
N ASN A 108 -8.29 -34.31 -26.27
CA ASN A 108 -7.64 -33.01 -26.37
C ASN A 108 -8.61 -31.87 -25.97
N LEU A 109 -8.57 -31.51 -24.70
CA LEU A 109 -9.45 -30.45 -24.13
C LEU A 109 -9.18 -29.07 -24.75
N SER A 110 -8.00 -28.85 -25.32
CA SER A 110 -7.69 -27.58 -25.99
C SER A 110 -8.43 -27.41 -27.31
N SER A 111 -8.83 -28.51 -27.95
CA SER A 111 -9.67 -28.48 -29.16
C SER A 111 -11.11 -27.99 -28.89
N LEU A 112 -11.51 -27.99 -27.61
CA LEU A 112 -12.83 -27.51 -27.16
C LEU A 112 -12.80 -26.02 -26.70
N PHE A 113 -11.65 -25.38 -26.85
CA PHE A 113 -11.51 -23.97 -26.56
C PHE A 113 -12.32 -23.12 -27.56
N GLY A 114 -13.01 -22.11 -27.03
CA GLY A 114 -13.77 -21.20 -27.87
C GLY A 114 -15.06 -20.71 -27.21
N ASN A 115 -16.05 -20.41 -28.02
CA ASN A 115 -17.37 -20.04 -27.54
C ASN A 115 -18.24 -21.29 -27.42
N ILE A 116 -18.67 -21.63 -26.20
CA ILE A 116 -19.43 -22.83 -25.91
C ILE A 116 -20.81 -22.83 -26.59
N THR A 117 -21.33 -21.67 -26.96
CA THR A 117 -22.61 -21.55 -27.70
C THR A 117 -22.45 -21.81 -29.19
N ASN A 118 -21.21 -21.89 -29.67
CA ASN A 118 -20.93 -22.21 -31.07
C ASN A 118 -21.23 -23.68 -31.35
N THR A 119 -22.06 -23.94 -32.37
CA THR A 119 -22.61 -25.28 -32.67
C THR A 119 -21.58 -26.39 -32.83
N PRO A 120 -20.42 -26.24 -33.50
CA PRO A 120 -19.43 -27.33 -33.59
C PRO A 120 -18.84 -27.72 -32.23
N ASN A 121 -18.43 -26.72 -31.42
CA ASN A 121 -17.88 -26.96 -30.11
C ASN A 121 -18.89 -27.52 -29.12
N GLN A 122 -20.15 -27.06 -29.21
CA GLN A 122 -21.26 -27.53 -28.38
C GLN A 122 -21.48 -29.04 -28.53
N SER A 123 -21.55 -29.54 -29.76
CA SER A 123 -21.78 -30.96 -30.04
C SER A 123 -20.63 -31.83 -29.52
N GLN A 124 -19.39 -31.40 -29.70
CA GLN A 124 -18.22 -32.11 -29.18
C GLN A 124 -18.23 -32.19 -27.65
N ILE A 125 -18.55 -31.09 -26.99
CA ILE A 125 -18.62 -31.01 -25.53
C ILE A 125 -19.74 -31.93 -24.99
N ILE A 126 -20.94 -31.89 -25.58
CA ILE A 126 -22.04 -32.76 -25.20
C ILE A 126 -21.63 -34.23 -25.33
N ASN A 127 -20.99 -34.58 -26.44
CA ASN A 127 -20.56 -35.97 -26.70
C ASN A 127 -19.55 -36.48 -25.66
N TYR A 128 -18.47 -35.72 -25.40
CA TYR A 128 -17.49 -36.20 -24.41
C TYR A 128 -18.04 -36.20 -22.98
N ILE A 129 -18.90 -35.25 -22.61
CA ILE A 129 -19.55 -35.25 -21.28
C ILE A 129 -20.38 -36.54 -21.12
N LYS A 130 -21.24 -36.88 -22.08
CA LYS A 130 -22.05 -38.09 -22.05
C LYS A 130 -21.19 -39.37 -22.03
N GLN A 131 -20.03 -39.37 -22.68
CA GLN A 131 -19.10 -40.47 -22.72
C GLN A 131 -18.35 -40.68 -21.40
N TYR A 132 -17.92 -39.57 -20.73
CA TYR A 132 -16.99 -39.66 -19.60
C TYR A 132 -17.66 -39.40 -18.25
N ALA A 133 -18.80 -38.74 -18.17
CA ALA A 133 -19.51 -38.54 -16.89
C ALA A 133 -19.86 -39.87 -16.17
N PRO A 134 -20.27 -40.97 -16.86
CA PRO A 134 -20.51 -42.23 -16.20
C PRO A 134 -19.27 -42.86 -15.53
N GLN A 135 -18.07 -42.44 -15.94
CA GLN A 135 -16.79 -42.93 -15.40
C GLN A 135 -16.35 -42.15 -14.12
N VAL A 136 -17.07 -41.11 -13.72
CA VAL A 136 -16.84 -40.43 -12.46
C VAL A 136 -17.45 -41.27 -11.32
N GLY A 137 -16.62 -42.10 -10.68
CA GLY A 137 -17.06 -43.16 -9.80
C GLY A 137 -17.81 -42.74 -8.53
N TYR A 138 -17.81 -41.46 -8.20
CA TYR A 138 -18.53 -40.94 -7.02
C TYR A 138 -19.80 -40.13 -7.38
N PHE A 139 -20.17 -40.01 -8.67
CA PHE A 139 -21.49 -39.45 -9.02
C PHE A 139 -22.59 -40.41 -8.61
N THR A 140 -23.62 -39.89 -7.96
CA THR A 140 -24.82 -40.69 -7.60
C THR A 140 -25.61 -41.10 -8.84
N THR A 141 -26.41 -42.14 -8.73
CA THR A 141 -27.32 -42.57 -9.78
C THR A 141 -28.23 -41.43 -10.27
N ALA A 142 -28.75 -40.62 -9.37
CA ALA A 142 -29.56 -39.46 -9.74
C ALA A 142 -28.82 -38.42 -10.56
N GLN A 143 -27.56 -38.13 -10.20
CA GLN A 143 -26.70 -37.19 -10.94
C GLN A 143 -26.35 -37.74 -12.34
N GLN A 144 -25.97 -39.00 -12.42
CA GLN A 144 -25.69 -39.68 -13.71
C GLN A 144 -26.94 -39.70 -14.60
N THR A 145 -28.13 -40.01 -14.05
CA THR A 145 -29.38 -39.97 -14.77
C THR A 145 -29.73 -38.57 -15.28
N ALA A 146 -29.55 -37.54 -14.46
CA ALA A 146 -29.74 -36.13 -14.86
C ALA A 146 -28.83 -35.73 -16.03
N ILE A 147 -27.55 -36.12 -15.97
CA ILE A 147 -26.58 -35.85 -17.06
C ILE A 147 -26.95 -36.63 -18.34
N ALA A 148 -27.29 -37.92 -18.21
CA ALA A 148 -27.67 -38.74 -19.35
C ALA A 148 -28.92 -38.23 -20.08
N ASN A 149 -29.93 -37.79 -19.33
CA ASN A 149 -31.19 -37.27 -19.84
C ASN A 149 -31.12 -35.82 -20.36
N ALA A 150 -30.04 -35.10 -20.10
CA ALA A 150 -29.87 -33.74 -20.60
C ALA A 150 -29.81 -33.75 -22.13
N SER A 151 -30.78 -33.07 -22.79
CA SER A 151 -30.90 -33.00 -24.23
C SER A 151 -30.25 -31.77 -24.87
N SER A 152 -29.78 -30.83 -24.05
CA SER A 152 -29.18 -29.59 -24.52
C SER A 152 -27.96 -29.24 -23.67
N LEU A 153 -27.10 -28.32 -24.17
CA LEU A 153 -25.99 -27.79 -23.41
C LEU A 153 -26.45 -27.13 -22.12
N SER A 154 -27.51 -26.33 -22.14
CA SER A 154 -28.04 -25.66 -20.95
C SER A 154 -28.53 -26.67 -19.89
N ALA A 155 -29.15 -27.80 -20.33
CA ALA A 155 -29.53 -28.85 -19.42
C ALA A 155 -28.31 -29.55 -18.80
N LEU A 156 -27.22 -29.74 -19.56
CA LEU A 156 -25.96 -30.27 -19.03
C LEU A 156 -25.25 -29.30 -18.08
N GLN A 157 -25.24 -28.01 -18.39
CA GLN A 157 -24.71 -26.99 -17.51
C GLN A 157 -25.43 -27.02 -16.15
N SER A 158 -26.79 -27.11 -16.17
CA SER A 158 -27.57 -27.23 -14.94
C SER A 158 -27.27 -28.53 -14.19
N ALA A 159 -27.18 -29.66 -14.90
CA ALA A 159 -26.90 -30.99 -14.35
C ALA A 159 -25.49 -31.13 -13.75
N LEU A 160 -24.52 -30.30 -14.19
CA LEU A 160 -23.12 -30.34 -13.75
C LEU A 160 -22.72 -29.16 -12.82
N ASN A 161 -23.69 -28.30 -12.47
CA ASN A 161 -23.44 -27.15 -11.60
C ASN A 161 -23.62 -27.53 -10.12
N PHE A 162 -22.80 -28.46 -9.63
CA PHE A 162 -22.75 -28.79 -8.20
C PHE A 162 -21.31 -29.03 -7.75
N ASP A 163 -21.09 -28.83 -6.45
CA ASP A 163 -19.77 -29.00 -5.84
C ASP A 163 -19.37 -30.45 -5.69
N VAL A 164 -18.17 -30.79 -6.13
CA VAL A 164 -17.57 -32.13 -5.98
C VAL A 164 -16.19 -32.05 -5.32
N THR A 165 -15.86 -30.91 -4.73
CA THR A 165 -14.52 -30.56 -4.26
C THR A 165 -13.84 -31.66 -3.46
N ASN A 166 -14.47 -32.19 -2.43
CA ASN A 166 -13.83 -33.19 -1.56
C ASN A 166 -13.55 -34.52 -2.29
N ASN A 167 -14.46 -34.98 -3.11
CA ASN A 167 -14.30 -36.20 -3.90
C ASN A 167 -13.24 -36.03 -4.98
N GLU A 168 -13.25 -34.87 -5.65
CA GLU A 168 -12.27 -34.56 -6.71
C GLU A 168 -10.86 -34.32 -6.15
N LEU A 169 -10.71 -33.70 -4.99
CA LEU A 169 -9.44 -33.61 -4.29
C LEU A 169 -8.86 -34.98 -4.00
N SER A 170 -9.68 -35.89 -3.46
CA SER A 170 -9.27 -37.29 -3.21
C SER A 170 -8.88 -38.00 -4.48
N ALA A 171 -9.65 -37.85 -5.57
CA ALA A 171 -9.37 -38.49 -6.86
C ALA A 171 -8.09 -37.95 -7.52
N ARG A 172 -7.66 -36.74 -7.23
CA ARG A 172 -6.42 -36.09 -7.71
C ARG A 172 -5.23 -36.28 -6.76
N GLY A 173 -5.42 -36.87 -5.56
CA GLY A 173 -4.37 -36.95 -4.52
C GLY A 173 -3.97 -35.58 -3.97
N LEU A 174 -4.89 -34.61 -3.98
CA LEU A 174 -4.68 -33.23 -3.53
C LEU A 174 -5.41 -32.99 -2.20
N SER A 175 -5.03 -31.88 -1.57
CA SER A 175 -5.66 -31.34 -0.36
C SER A 175 -6.11 -29.90 -0.57
N ARG A 176 -6.97 -29.38 0.30
CA ARG A 176 -7.36 -27.98 0.24
C ARG A 176 -6.20 -27.00 0.43
N LYS A 177 -5.10 -27.44 1.08
CA LYS A 177 -3.88 -26.62 1.26
C LYS A 177 -3.20 -26.26 -0.06
N ASP A 178 -3.32 -27.11 -1.08
CA ASP A 178 -2.71 -26.89 -2.39
C ASP A 178 -3.37 -25.73 -3.15
N PHE A 179 -4.51 -25.24 -2.66
CA PHE A 179 -5.28 -24.11 -3.21
C PHE A 179 -5.24 -22.86 -2.30
N ASN A 180 -4.38 -22.86 -1.30
CA ASN A 180 -4.22 -21.69 -0.44
C ASN A 180 -3.53 -20.56 -1.21
N MET A 181 -3.94 -19.35 -0.89
CA MET A 181 -3.18 -18.16 -1.26
C MET A 181 -2.06 -17.89 -0.24
N ASN A 182 -1.15 -16.99 -0.58
CA ASN A 182 -0.12 -16.53 0.34
C ASN A 182 -0.57 -15.20 0.99
N VAL A 183 -0.76 -15.19 2.31
CA VAL A 183 -1.16 -13.99 3.09
C VAL A 183 -0.08 -13.67 4.11
N GLY A 184 0.72 -12.65 3.84
CA GLY A 184 1.83 -12.28 4.72
C GLY A 184 2.81 -11.33 4.04
N GLN A 185 4.07 -11.42 4.43
CA GLN A 185 5.13 -10.65 3.80
C GLN A 185 5.59 -11.33 2.51
N SER A 186 5.87 -10.53 1.48
CA SER A 186 6.47 -10.98 0.24
C SER A 186 7.94 -11.36 0.45
N LYS A 187 8.45 -12.24 -0.42
CA LYS A 187 9.89 -12.47 -0.57
C LYS A 187 10.55 -11.18 -1.06
N LEU A 188 11.77 -10.89 -0.56
CA LEU A 188 12.48 -9.67 -0.91
C LEU A 188 13.98 -9.90 -0.92
N ALA A 189 14.62 -9.70 -2.07
CA ALA A 189 16.06 -9.56 -2.20
C ALA A 189 16.43 -8.09 -2.36
N THR A 190 17.42 -7.61 -1.60
CA THR A 190 17.84 -6.20 -1.59
C THR A 190 19.35 -6.10 -1.71
N GLY A 191 19.83 -5.26 -2.61
CA GLY A 191 21.20 -4.81 -2.69
C GLY A 191 21.25 -3.28 -2.75
N GLN A 192 22.00 -2.63 -1.84
CA GLN A 192 22.08 -1.18 -1.83
C GLN A 192 23.48 -0.71 -1.43
N VAL A 193 23.90 0.41 -2.01
CA VAL A 193 25.15 1.08 -1.69
C VAL A 193 24.90 2.57 -1.58
N TYR A 194 25.32 3.16 -0.48
CA TYR A 194 25.23 4.60 -0.21
C TYR A 194 26.61 5.16 0.15
N TYR A 195 26.86 6.40 -0.25
CA TYR A 195 28.06 7.14 0.10
C TYR A 195 27.73 8.50 0.71
N ASN A 196 28.70 9.03 1.47
CA ASN A 196 28.68 10.37 2.04
C ASN A 196 30.10 10.90 2.06
N ALA A 197 30.33 12.05 1.43
CA ALA A 197 31.65 12.64 1.26
C ALA A 197 31.63 14.15 1.50
N LYS A 198 32.70 14.66 2.07
CA LYS A 198 33.00 16.10 2.15
C LYS A 198 34.48 16.33 1.88
N LEU A 199 34.79 17.28 1.00
CA LEU A 199 36.13 17.69 0.64
C LEU A 199 36.29 19.20 0.87
N PRO A 200 36.97 19.65 1.93
CA PRO A 200 37.37 21.04 2.10
C PRO A 200 38.39 21.45 1.02
N LEU A 201 38.04 22.41 0.20
CA LEU A 201 38.91 22.96 -0.84
C LEU A 201 39.86 23.99 -0.27
N ASN A 202 39.35 24.82 0.63
CA ASN A 202 40.11 25.79 1.43
C ASN A 202 39.49 25.95 2.81
N GLU A 203 39.81 27.00 3.54
CA GLU A 203 39.33 27.26 4.91
C GLU A 203 37.83 27.60 4.97
N ILE A 204 37.28 28.17 3.92
CA ILE A 204 35.92 28.65 3.85
C ILE A 204 35.04 27.88 2.86
N THR A 205 35.63 27.10 1.94
CA THR A 205 34.91 26.44 0.85
C THR A 205 35.06 24.92 0.97
N SER A 206 33.93 24.22 0.94
CA SER A 206 33.89 22.76 0.90
C SER A 206 32.93 22.26 -0.17
N LEU A 207 33.36 21.20 -0.85
CA LEU A 207 32.52 20.40 -1.72
C LEU A 207 31.94 19.24 -0.89
N TYR A 208 30.66 18.93 -1.04
CA TYR A 208 30.07 17.73 -0.45
C TYR A 208 29.21 16.97 -1.47
N SER A 209 29.12 15.68 -1.27
CA SER A 209 28.23 14.83 -2.06
C SER A 209 27.78 13.62 -1.24
N PHE A 210 26.53 13.26 -1.39
CA PHE A 210 25.99 12.02 -0.82
C PHE A 210 24.94 11.44 -1.75
N GLY A 211 24.73 10.13 -1.64
CA GLY A 211 23.75 9.45 -2.48
C GLY A 211 23.97 7.95 -2.52
N GLY A 212 23.29 7.27 -3.44
CA GLY A 212 23.45 5.84 -3.60
C GLY A 212 22.52 5.23 -4.62
N LEU A 213 22.65 3.91 -4.68
CA LEU A 213 21.90 3.01 -5.54
C LEU A 213 21.22 1.97 -4.66
N SER A 214 19.98 1.61 -4.99
CA SER A 214 19.27 0.49 -4.39
C SER A 214 18.58 -0.32 -5.49
N TYR A 215 18.75 -1.63 -5.42
CA TYR A 215 17.97 -2.59 -6.19
C TYR A 215 17.23 -3.50 -5.24
N ARG A 216 15.93 -3.68 -5.49
CA ARG A 216 15.08 -4.61 -4.73
C ARG A 216 14.28 -5.45 -5.70
N LYS A 217 14.32 -6.76 -5.51
CA LYS A 217 13.47 -7.72 -6.19
C LYS A 217 12.47 -8.28 -5.18
N GLY A 218 11.18 -8.11 -5.44
CA GLY A 218 10.10 -8.58 -4.57
C GLY A 218 9.18 -9.54 -5.29
N ASP A 219 8.81 -10.65 -4.62
CA ASP A 219 7.84 -11.62 -5.12
C ASP A 219 6.63 -11.64 -4.18
N SER A 220 5.47 -11.26 -4.68
CA SER A 220 4.18 -11.28 -3.99
C SER A 220 3.18 -12.13 -4.76
N TYR A 221 2.05 -12.46 -4.12
CA TYR A 221 1.08 -13.39 -4.68
C TYR A 221 -0.30 -12.73 -4.74
N ALA A 222 -1.05 -13.06 -5.80
CA ALA A 222 -2.44 -12.68 -5.92
C ALA A 222 -3.37 -13.76 -5.31
N PHE A 223 -4.68 -13.61 -5.51
CA PHE A 223 -5.63 -14.66 -5.17
C PHE A 223 -5.47 -15.87 -6.07
N TYR A 224 -5.61 -17.06 -5.49
CA TYR A 224 -5.62 -18.32 -6.24
C TYR A 224 -6.75 -18.33 -7.29
N ARG A 225 -6.43 -18.65 -8.52
CA ARG A 225 -7.39 -18.82 -9.62
C ARG A 225 -7.88 -20.26 -9.63
N LEU A 226 -9.14 -20.47 -9.21
CA LEU A 226 -9.72 -21.80 -9.05
C LEU A 226 -10.09 -22.43 -10.40
N PRO A 227 -10.08 -23.77 -10.49
CA PRO A 227 -10.50 -24.50 -11.71
C PRO A 227 -11.93 -24.20 -12.13
N ASN A 228 -12.86 -24.03 -11.16
CA ASN A 228 -14.25 -23.69 -11.41
C ASN A 228 -14.49 -22.20 -11.76
N GLY A 229 -13.44 -21.37 -11.80
CA GLY A 229 -13.53 -19.93 -12.08
C GLY A 229 -13.34 -19.62 -13.57
N SER A 230 -14.02 -18.58 -14.07
CA SER A 230 -13.92 -18.12 -15.47
C SER A 230 -12.55 -17.53 -15.84
N GLY A 231 -11.74 -17.13 -14.86
CA GLY A 231 -10.38 -16.64 -15.06
C GLY A 231 -9.34 -17.72 -15.35
N THR A 232 -9.73 -19.00 -15.35
CA THR A 232 -8.84 -20.15 -15.52
C THR A 232 -9.17 -20.89 -16.82
N SER A 233 -8.13 -21.23 -17.59
CA SER A 233 -8.24 -22.24 -18.65
C SER A 233 -7.77 -23.58 -18.09
N THR A 234 -8.70 -24.49 -17.80
CA THR A 234 -8.41 -25.80 -17.20
C THR A 234 -7.63 -26.75 -18.13
N SER A 235 -7.62 -26.48 -19.44
CA SER A 235 -6.75 -27.13 -20.42
C SER A 235 -5.28 -26.73 -20.26
N LEU A 236 -4.98 -25.57 -19.69
CA LEU A 236 -3.62 -25.13 -19.36
C LEU A 236 -3.27 -25.43 -17.89
N TYR A 237 -4.19 -25.11 -16.98
CA TYR A 237 -4.05 -25.26 -15.54
C TYR A 237 -5.21 -26.06 -14.96
N SER A 238 -5.13 -27.39 -15.01
CA SER A 238 -6.22 -28.29 -14.59
C SER A 238 -6.62 -28.15 -13.12
N ASN A 239 -5.67 -27.68 -12.27
CA ASN A 239 -5.88 -27.43 -10.85
C ASN A 239 -6.01 -25.92 -10.53
N GLY A 240 -6.09 -25.07 -11.54
CA GLY A 240 -5.95 -23.63 -11.33
C GLY A 240 -4.49 -23.23 -11.04
N PHE A 241 -4.27 -22.01 -10.56
CA PHE A 241 -2.91 -21.49 -10.32
C PHE A 241 -2.92 -20.32 -9.33
N LEU A 242 -1.76 -20.09 -8.70
CA LEU A 242 -1.51 -18.94 -7.83
C LEU A 242 -0.65 -17.92 -8.58
N PRO A 243 -1.19 -16.82 -9.09
CA PRO A 243 -0.40 -15.82 -9.80
C PRO A 243 0.64 -15.16 -8.89
N GLU A 244 1.85 -15.01 -9.41
CA GLU A 244 2.97 -14.36 -8.75
C GLU A 244 3.25 -13.00 -9.39
N ILE A 245 3.37 -11.96 -8.55
CA ILE A 245 3.69 -10.59 -8.96
C ILE A 245 5.14 -10.33 -8.55
N GLU A 246 6.02 -10.45 -9.51
CA GLU A 246 7.43 -10.09 -9.37
C GLU A 246 7.61 -8.60 -9.65
N SER A 247 8.42 -7.93 -8.83
CA SER A 247 8.71 -6.50 -8.97
C SER A 247 10.21 -6.26 -8.92
N ASP A 248 10.73 -5.52 -9.92
CA ASP A 248 12.07 -4.99 -9.94
C ASP A 248 12.04 -3.49 -9.67
N ILE A 249 12.67 -3.09 -8.56
CA ILE A 249 12.66 -1.71 -8.07
C ILE A 249 14.09 -1.17 -8.06
N TYR A 250 14.31 -0.10 -8.81
CA TYR A 250 15.60 0.61 -8.85
C TYR A 250 15.42 2.01 -8.29
N ASP A 251 16.23 2.34 -7.27
CA ASP A 251 16.36 3.69 -6.74
C ASP A 251 17.76 4.21 -6.99
N PHE A 252 17.85 5.45 -7.45
CA PHE A 252 19.11 6.20 -7.52
C PHE A 252 18.89 7.58 -6.91
N SER A 253 19.83 8.03 -6.10
CA SER A 253 19.83 9.41 -5.61
C SER A 253 21.26 9.93 -5.47
N THR A 254 21.43 11.22 -5.75
CA THR A 254 22.70 11.91 -5.48
C THR A 254 22.43 13.38 -5.17
N ALA A 255 23.17 13.89 -4.22
CA ALA A 255 23.27 15.29 -3.91
C ALA A 255 24.72 15.75 -4.14
N LEU A 256 24.88 16.91 -4.74
CA LEU A 256 26.16 17.59 -4.92
C LEU A 256 25.99 19.04 -4.44
N GLY A 257 26.85 19.50 -3.55
CA GLY A 257 26.77 20.85 -3.04
C GLY A 257 28.12 21.47 -2.76
N LEU A 258 28.14 22.79 -2.81
CA LEU A 258 29.29 23.66 -2.51
C LEU A 258 28.89 24.62 -1.40
N THR A 259 29.55 24.50 -0.26
CA THR A 259 29.41 25.47 0.85
C THR A 259 30.58 26.44 0.82
N SER A 260 30.30 27.73 1.05
CA SER A 260 31.33 28.76 1.12
C SER A 260 30.86 29.92 2.02
N LYS A 261 31.73 30.93 2.20
CA LYS A 261 31.37 32.20 2.83
C LYS A 261 31.44 33.34 1.80
N LEU A 262 30.40 34.14 1.72
CA LEU A 262 30.29 35.30 0.86
C LEU A 262 29.67 36.47 1.61
N ALA A 263 30.38 37.61 1.69
CA ALA A 263 29.93 38.83 2.38
C ALA A 263 29.46 38.61 3.83
N GLY A 264 30.09 37.64 4.54
CA GLY A 264 29.74 37.27 5.90
C GLY A 264 28.55 36.30 6.04
N PHE A 265 27.94 35.87 4.93
CA PHE A 265 26.95 34.80 4.90
C PHE A 265 27.62 33.44 4.65
N ASP A 266 27.13 32.43 5.33
CA ASP A 266 27.33 31.04 4.92
C ASP A 266 26.41 30.79 3.73
N VAL A 267 26.97 30.27 2.63
CA VAL A 267 26.25 30.02 1.37
C VAL A 267 26.34 28.56 1.03
N ASP A 268 25.20 27.97 0.65
CA ASP A 268 25.12 26.59 0.14
C ASP A 268 24.46 26.62 -1.25
N LEU A 269 25.17 26.14 -2.25
CA LEU A 269 24.64 25.89 -3.59
C LEU A 269 24.61 24.40 -3.82
N SER A 270 23.44 23.81 -4.04
CA SER A 270 23.30 22.38 -4.17
C SER A 270 22.33 21.96 -5.27
N THR A 271 22.56 20.76 -5.78
CA THR A 271 21.65 20.04 -6.67
C THR A 271 21.41 18.63 -6.13
N ASN A 272 20.14 18.22 -6.14
CA ASN A 272 19.73 16.87 -5.74
C ASN A 272 19.00 16.22 -6.92
N LEU A 273 19.43 15.03 -7.31
CA LEU A 273 18.76 14.19 -8.31
C LEU A 273 18.32 12.90 -7.66
N GLY A 274 17.04 12.56 -7.78
CA GLY A 274 16.47 11.29 -7.33
C GLY A 274 15.62 10.67 -8.44
N THR A 275 15.72 9.36 -8.61
CA THR A 275 14.84 8.59 -9.49
C THR A 275 14.48 7.26 -8.87
N ASN A 276 13.23 6.85 -9.09
CA ASN A 276 12.71 5.54 -8.72
C ASN A 276 12.04 4.93 -9.94
N SER A 277 12.21 3.63 -10.14
CA SER A 277 11.46 2.90 -11.14
C SER A 277 11.01 1.54 -10.61
N PHE A 278 9.80 1.14 -10.98
CA PHE A 278 9.13 -0.07 -10.55
C PHE A 278 8.62 -0.80 -11.79
N SER A 279 9.18 -1.98 -12.09
CA SER A 279 8.77 -2.84 -13.20
C SER A 279 7.99 -4.04 -12.65
N TYR A 280 6.96 -4.46 -13.38
CA TYR A 280 6.10 -5.59 -13.02
C TYR A 280 6.29 -6.73 -14.01
N THR A 281 6.57 -7.92 -13.48
CA THR A 281 6.49 -9.20 -14.22
C THR A 281 5.49 -10.10 -13.50
N ILE A 282 4.53 -10.64 -14.23
CA ILE A 282 3.53 -11.53 -13.67
C ILE A 282 3.84 -12.95 -14.10
N ASN A 283 4.20 -13.79 -13.14
CA ASN A 283 4.58 -15.18 -13.34
C ASN A 283 3.46 -16.12 -12.89
N ASN A 284 3.56 -17.39 -13.29
CA ASN A 284 2.58 -18.44 -12.96
C ASN A 284 1.14 -17.97 -13.19
N THR A 285 0.88 -17.43 -14.36
CA THR A 285 -0.38 -16.77 -14.73
C THR A 285 -0.83 -17.20 -16.12
N ALA A 286 -1.98 -16.71 -16.58
CA ALA A 286 -2.47 -16.90 -17.93
C ALA A 286 -3.42 -15.76 -18.35
N ASN A 287 -3.46 -15.48 -19.63
CA ASN A 287 -4.58 -14.80 -20.28
C ASN A 287 -5.59 -15.88 -20.72
N ALA A 288 -6.68 -16.05 -19.97
CA ALA A 288 -7.63 -17.13 -20.18
C ALA A 288 -8.33 -17.07 -21.54
N THR A 289 -8.33 -15.89 -22.22
CA THR A 289 -8.88 -15.76 -23.57
C THR A 289 -7.97 -16.35 -24.67
N LEU A 290 -6.71 -16.68 -24.35
CA LEU A 290 -5.77 -17.37 -25.23
C LEU A 290 -5.74 -18.90 -25.01
N GLY A 291 -6.41 -19.41 -23.97
CA GLY A 291 -6.41 -20.82 -23.62
C GLY A 291 -5.01 -21.40 -23.45
N VAL A 292 -4.73 -22.53 -24.10
CA VAL A 292 -3.43 -23.21 -24.04
C VAL A 292 -2.29 -22.44 -24.71
N ASN A 293 -2.62 -21.47 -25.57
CA ASN A 293 -1.64 -20.62 -26.26
C ASN A 293 -1.20 -19.44 -25.39
N SER A 294 -1.74 -19.32 -24.17
CA SER A 294 -1.34 -18.25 -23.27
C SER A 294 0.09 -18.44 -22.77
N PRO A 295 0.92 -17.38 -22.81
CA PRO A 295 2.14 -17.36 -22.00
C PRO A 295 1.80 -17.55 -20.51
N SER A 296 2.76 -18.05 -19.74
CA SER A 296 2.67 -18.20 -18.28
C SER A 296 3.41 -17.09 -17.50
N SER A 297 4.07 -16.17 -18.22
CA SER A 297 4.79 -15.02 -17.68
C SER A 297 4.58 -13.83 -18.61
N PHE A 298 4.37 -12.65 -18.04
CA PHE A 298 4.10 -11.41 -18.78
C PHE A 298 4.86 -10.23 -18.21
N ASN A 299 5.45 -9.41 -19.07
CA ASN A 299 5.87 -8.06 -18.73
C ASN A 299 4.62 -7.17 -18.63
N ALA A 300 4.29 -6.76 -17.43
CA ALA A 300 3.08 -5.96 -17.17
C ALA A 300 3.32 -4.44 -17.18
N GLY A 301 4.54 -4.01 -17.51
CA GLY A 301 4.90 -2.61 -17.67
C GLY A 301 5.67 -2.01 -16.49
N LYS A 302 5.84 -0.69 -16.52
CA LYS A 302 6.76 0.02 -15.62
C LYS A 302 6.22 1.39 -15.23
N ILE A 303 6.43 1.76 -13.96
CA ILE A 303 6.24 3.12 -13.45
C ILE A 303 7.60 3.73 -13.13
N ALA A 304 7.80 5.00 -13.40
CA ALA A 304 9.01 5.72 -13.03
C ALA A 304 8.71 7.15 -12.56
N PHE A 305 9.51 7.61 -11.62
CA PHE A 305 9.48 8.98 -11.12
C PHE A 305 10.89 9.53 -11.03
N LEU A 306 11.07 10.80 -11.45
CA LEU A 306 12.32 11.53 -11.36
C LEU A 306 12.07 12.89 -10.73
N GLN A 307 12.95 13.30 -9.83
CA GLN A 307 12.97 14.65 -9.26
C GLN A 307 14.38 15.19 -9.28
N ASN A 308 14.52 16.46 -9.73
CA ASN A 308 15.72 17.25 -9.57
C ASN A 308 15.40 18.53 -8.82
N THR A 309 16.15 18.83 -7.76
CA THR A 309 15.99 20.06 -6.96
C THR A 309 17.31 20.80 -6.87
N ASN A 310 17.29 22.08 -7.16
CA ASN A 310 18.43 22.97 -7.09
C ASN A 310 18.15 24.05 -6.05
N ASN A 311 19.06 24.25 -5.09
CA ASN A 311 18.92 25.16 -3.99
C ASN A 311 20.09 26.14 -3.96
N LEU A 312 19.79 27.38 -3.58
CA LEU A 312 20.77 28.40 -3.22
C LEU A 312 20.33 29.03 -1.91
N ASP A 313 21.07 28.73 -0.84
CA ASP A 313 20.74 29.11 0.53
C ASP A 313 21.81 30.00 1.12
N PHE A 314 21.37 31.01 1.90
CA PHE A 314 22.21 31.95 2.61
C PHE A 314 21.81 31.96 4.07
N SER A 315 22.77 31.96 5.00
CA SER A 315 22.50 32.14 6.42
C SER A 315 23.59 32.96 7.11
N ARG A 316 23.19 33.76 8.10
CA ARG A 316 24.13 34.59 8.89
C ARG A 316 23.57 34.88 10.28
N ASN A 317 24.46 34.82 11.26
CA ASN A 317 24.20 35.31 12.62
C ASN A 317 24.60 36.78 12.73
N PHE A 318 23.73 37.58 13.34
CA PHE A 318 23.94 38.99 13.66
C PHE A 318 23.89 39.21 15.17
N ASP A 319 24.70 40.13 15.67
CA ASP A 319 24.73 40.53 17.08
C ASP A 319 23.59 41.55 17.36
N VAL A 320 22.34 41.07 17.30
CA VAL A 320 21.12 41.80 17.60
C VAL A 320 20.46 41.16 18.80
N LEU A 321 20.26 41.87 19.89
CA LEU A 321 19.85 41.37 21.22
C LEU A 321 20.82 40.26 21.66
N GLU A 322 20.32 39.06 21.94
CA GLU A 322 21.13 37.89 22.32
C GLU A 322 21.47 36.98 21.09
N GLY A 323 21.23 37.49 19.88
CA GLY A 323 21.55 36.88 18.60
C GLY A 323 20.34 36.76 17.66
N LEU A 324 20.54 37.14 16.42
CA LEU A 324 19.61 36.99 15.32
C LEU A 324 20.22 36.09 14.24
N ASN A 325 19.63 34.92 14.01
CA ASN A 325 19.93 34.13 12.83
C ASN A 325 18.96 34.52 11.71
N LEU A 326 19.47 34.87 10.54
CA LEU A 326 18.72 35.14 9.32
C LEU A 326 19.14 34.13 8.26
N ALA A 327 18.16 33.40 7.70
CA ALA A 327 18.36 32.54 6.55
C ALA A 327 17.35 32.90 5.45
N PHE A 328 17.79 32.85 4.19
CA PHE A 328 16.93 33.00 3.01
C PHE A 328 17.49 32.22 1.85
N GLY A 329 16.64 31.86 0.90
CA GLY A 329 17.09 31.06 -0.24
C GLY A 329 16.06 30.95 -1.33
N ALA A 330 16.49 30.31 -2.41
CA ALA A 330 15.68 30.00 -3.56
C ALA A 330 15.82 28.53 -3.94
N GLU A 331 14.75 27.94 -4.43
CA GLU A 331 14.67 26.55 -4.88
C GLU A 331 14.04 26.49 -6.26
N TYR A 332 14.62 25.69 -7.15
CA TYR A 332 14.02 25.28 -8.41
C TYR A 332 13.90 23.76 -8.40
N ARG A 333 12.68 23.23 -8.66
CA ARG A 333 12.40 21.80 -8.71
C ARG A 333 11.80 21.41 -10.04
N TYR A 334 12.27 20.30 -10.59
CA TYR A 334 11.71 19.61 -11.74
C TYR A 334 11.28 18.21 -11.33
N GLU A 335 10.08 17.80 -11.70
CA GLU A 335 9.52 16.47 -11.47
C GLU A 335 9.01 15.87 -12.77
N ASN A 336 9.19 14.56 -12.94
CA ASN A 336 8.67 13.82 -14.08
C ASN A 336 8.10 12.47 -13.62
N PHE A 337 6.89 12.16 -14.08
CA PHE A 337 6.20 10.90 -13.85
C PHE A 337 5.94 10.20 -15.17
N LYS A 338 6.23 8.89 -15.22
CA LYS A 338 6.13 8.10 -16.44
C LYS A 338 5.51 6.74 -16.14
N ILE A 339 4.58 6.30 -17.02
CA ILE A 339 4.06 4.94 -17.11
C ILE A 339 4.42 4.42 -18.49
N ASN A 340 4.98 3.21 -18.55
CA ASN A 340 5.19 2.46 -19.77
C ASN A 340 4.24 1.27 -19.79
N LYS A 341 3.61 1.01 -20.92
CA LYS A 341 2.71 -0.14 -21.10
C LYS A 341 3.42 -1.48 -20.94
N GLY A 342 2.65 -2.51 -20.59
CA GLY A 342 3.05 -3.89 -20.65
C GLY A 342 3.04 -4.46 -22.08
N GLU A 343 3.41 -5.73 -22.21
CA GLU A 343 3.21 -6.46 -23.45
C GLU A 343 1.71 -6.71 -23.70
N GLU A 344 1.33 -6.82 -24.96
CA GLU A 344 -0.08 -6.85 -25.37
C GLU A 344 -0.89 -7.95 -24.68
N ALA A 345 -0.37 -9.16 -24.64
CA ALA A 345 -1.09 -10.28 -24.02
C ALA A 345 -1.27 -10.11 -22.49
N SER A 346 -0.53 -9.19 -21.85
CA SER A 346 -0.70 -8.90 -20.42
C SER A 346 -1.98 -8.11 -20.09
N TYR A 347 -2.58 -7.44 -21.10
CA TYR A 347 -3.78 -6.62 -20.88
C TYR A 347 -4.93 -6.88 -21.89
N ALA A 348 -4.63 -7.44 -23.07
CA ALA A 348 -5.62 -7.60 -24.12
C ALA A 348 -6.63 -8.72 -23.82
N ILE A 349 -7.85 -8.55 -24.33
CA ILE A 349 -8.87 -9.59 -24.41
C ILE A 349 -8.89 -10.09 -25.86
N TYR A 350 -8.88 -11.39 -26.07
CA TYR A 350 -8.93 -11.96 -27.40
C TYR A 350 -10.28 -12.63 -27.68
N ASP A 351 -10.70 -12.61 -28.94
CA ASP A 351 -11.86 -13.37 -29.42
C ASP A 351 -11.47 -14.83 -29.72
N ILE A 352 -12.45 -15.65 -30.09
CA ILE A 352 -12.25 -17.07 -30.45
C ILE A 352 -11.34 -17.28 -31.65
N ASN A 353 -11.09 -16.27 -32.46
CA ASN A 353 -10.21 -16.28 -33.63
C ASN A 353 -8.81 -15.78 -33.33
N GLY A 354 -8.56 -15.39 -32.07
CA GLY A 354 -7.29 -14.80 -31.63
C GLY A 354 -7.10 -13.34 -31.99
N ASN A 355 -8.14 -12.62 -32.39
CA ASN A 355 -8.09 -11.18 -32.62
C ASN A 355 -8.32 -10.42 -31.32
N ILE A 356 -7.63 -9.28 -31.18
CA ILE A 356 -7.85 -8.39 -30.04
C ILE A 356 -9.26 -7.84 -30.07
N ALA A 357 -9.95 -7.91 -28.93
CA ALA A 357 -11.27 -7.34 -28.75
C ALA A 357 -11.25 -5.81 -29.01
N PRO A 358 -12.20 -5.27 -29.76
CA PRO A 358 -12.36 -3.83 -29.87
C PRO A 358 -12.77 -3.23 -28.51
N ALA A 359 -12.57 -1.92 -28.36
CA ALA A 359 -12.95 -1.18 -27.16
C ALA A 359 -14.43 -1.33 -26.76
N THR A 360 -15.29 -1.61 -27.73
CA THR A 360 -16.73 -1.90 -27.52
C THR A 360 -16.99 -3.30 -26.94
N GLY A 361 -15.94 -4.07 -26.69
CA GLY A 361 -15.99 -5.46 -26.22
C GLY A 361 -16.13 -6.48 -27.33
N VAL A 362 -16.01 -7.77 -26.97
CA VAL A 362 -16.17 -8.88 -27.90
C VAL A 362 -17.65 -9.15 -28.14
N ALA A 363 -18.05 -9.32 -29.41
CA ALA A 363 -19.41 -9.78 -29.74
C ALA A 363 -19.70 -11.11 -29.02
N THR A 364 -20.94 -11.32 -28.61
CA THR A 364 -21.32 -12.48 -27.79
C THR A 364 -20.96 -13.81 -28.44
N ASN A 365 -21.11 -13.92 -29.75
CA ASN A 365 -20.78 -15.14 -30.51
C ASN A 365 -19.28 -15.34 -30.76
N LEU A 366 -18.44 -14.32 -30.51
CA LEU A 366 -17.00 -14.37 -30.67
C LEU A 366 -16.28 -14.41 -29.32
N ALA A 367 -17.01 -14.23 -28.22
CA ALA A 367 -16.42 -14.24 -26.88
C ALA A 367 -15.93 -15.65 -26.51
N VAL A 368 -14.73 -15.73 -25.93
CA VAL A 368 -14.24 -16.97 -25.33
C VAL A 368 -14.96 -17.18 -24.01
N THR A 369 -15.57 -18.37 -23.83
CA THR A 369 -16.37 -18.69 -22.64
C THR A 369 -15.85 -19.96 -21.93
N ASP A 370 -16.19 -20.11 -20.66
CA ASP A 370 -16.07 -21.39 -19.94
C ASP A 370 -17.23 -22.34 -20.28
N PHE A 371 -17.23 -23.51 -19.65
CA PHE A 371 -18.30 -24.52 -19.87
C PHE A 371 -19.70 -23.95 -19.55
N PHE A 372 -19.83 -23.06 -18.58
CA PHE A 372 -21.11 -22.47 -18.15
C PHE A 372 -21.53 -21.26 -18.98
N GLY A 373 -20.77 -20.90 -20.00
CA GLY A 373 -21.04 -19.74 -20.85
C GLY A 373 -20.55 -18.40 -20.28
N ASN A 374 -19.84 -18.40 -19.15
CA ASN A 374 -19.27 -17.18 -18.61
C ASN A 374 -18.06 -16.76 -19.45
N ARG A 375 -17.94 -15.47 -19.73
CA ARG A 375 -16.79 -14.92 -20.45
C ARG A 375 -15.50 -15.18 -19.69
N ARG A 376 -14.46 -15.64 -20.37
CA ARG A 376 -13.13 -15.78 -19.77
C ARG A 376 -12.47 -14.41 -19.62
N GLY A 377 -11.68 -14.26 -18.55
CA GLY A 377 -10.93 -13.05 -18.25
C GLY A 377 -9.74 -12.85 -19.18
N GLY A 378 -9.60 -11.67 -19.76
CA GLY A 378 -8.42 -11.30 -20.52
C GLY A 378 -7.29 -10.76 -19.67
N GLY A 379 -6.12 -10.58 -20.26
CA GLY A 379 -4.91 -10.12 -19.61
C GLY A 379 -4.33 -11.11 -18.60
N SER A 380 -3.16 -10.81 -18.07
CA SER A 380 -2.53 -11.60 -17.00
C SER A 380 -3.36 -11.55 -15.73
N GLN A 381 -3.53 -12.72 -15.09
CA GLN A 381 -4.26 -12.84 -13.84
C GLN A 381 -3.35 -12.45 -12.66
N GLY A 382 -3.90 -11.70 -11.71
CA GLY A 382 -3.16 -11.16 -10.57
C GLY A 382 -2.95 -9.67 -10.70
N PHE A 383 -2.31 -9.22 -11.74
CA PHE A 383 -2.21 -7.82 -12.15
C PHE A 383 -2.27 -7.74 -13.68
N THR A 384 -3.27 -7.05 -14.19
CA THR A 384 -3.39 -6.76 -15.61
C THR A 384 -2.35 -5.71 -16.00
N GLY A 385 -1.59 -5.94 -17.07
CA GLY A 385 -0.55 -5.01 -17.52
C GLY A 385 -1.10 -3.64 -17.89
N PHE A 386 -0.27 -2.61 -17.74
CA PHE A 386 -0.61 -1.26 -18.20
C PHE A 386 -0.93 -1.27 -19.69
N GLN A 387 -2.06 -0.67 -20.03
CA GLN A 387 -2.54 -0.59 -21.41
C GLN A 387 -1.89 0.59 -22.15
N PRO A 388 -1.94 0.64 -23.50
CA PRO A 388 -1.48 1.81 -24.26
C PRO A 388 -2.12 3.13 -23.81
N LEU A 389 -3.38 3.08 -23.36
CA LEU A 389 -4.11 4.25 -22.82
C LEU A 389 -3.64 4.67 -21.42
N ASP A 390 -2.81 3.87 -20.77
CA ASP A 390 -2.19 4.20 -19.48
C ASP A 390 -0.82 4.85 -19.67
N GLU A 391 -0.22 4.76 -20.87
CA GLU A 391 1.10 5.35 -21.14
C GLU A 391 1.06 6.86 -20.95
N ILE A 392 2.00 7.34 -20.14
CA ILE A 392 2.11 8.76 -19.84
C ILE A 392 3.56 9.16 -19.58
N ASN A 393 3.87 10.42 -19.92
CA ASN A 393 5.12 11.08 -19.59
C ASN A 393 4.80 12.55 -19.30
N LYS A 394 4.67 12.89 -18.01
CA LYS A 394 4.25 14.22 -17.56
C LYS A 394 5.28 14.82 -16.61
N SER A 395 5.54 16.09 -16.78
CA SER A 395 6.49 16.84 -15.95
C SER A 395 5.83 18.07 -15.33
N ARG A 396 6.45 18.56 -14.27
CA ARG A 396 6.10 19.77 -13.55
C ARG A 396 7.36 20.49 -13.11
N ASN A 397 7.32 21.82 -13.13
CA ASN A 397 8.34 22.69 -12.55
C ASN A 397 7.73 23.46 -11.37
N SER A 398 8.56 23.76 -10.38
CA SER A 398 8.24 24.73 -9.34
C SER A 398 9.44 25.61 -9.02
N PHE A 399 9.14 26.84 -8.61
CA PHE A 399 10.10 27.81 -8.11
C PHE A 399 9.64 28.28 -6.74
N ALA A 400 10.56 28.32 -5.77
CA ALA A 400 10.27 28.80 -4.42
C ALA A 400 11.32 29.79 -3.94
N GLY A 401 10.88 30.72 -3.07
CA GLY A 401 11.75 31.59 -2.28
C GLY A 401 11.29 31.60 -0.84
N TYR A 402 12.21 31.67 0.09
CA TYR A 402 11.92 31.67 1.51
C TYR A 402 12.81 32.63 2.31
N VAL A 403 12.29 33.04 3.46
CA VAL A 403 13.03 33.73 4.53
C VAL A 403 12.66 33.07 5.87
N ASP A 404 13.68 32.83 6.69
CA ASP A 404 13.57 32.27 8.03
C ASP A 404 14.41 33.11 9.00
N THR A 405 13.86 33.38 10.17
CA THR A 405 14.51 34.17 11.22
C THR A 405 14.35 33.49 12.56
N GLU A 406 15.42 33.45 13.33
CA GLU A 406 15.41 33.05 14.74
C GLU A 406 16.08 34.15 15.57
N LEU A 407 15.30 34.76 16.48
CA LEU A 407 15.73 35.86 17.35
C LEU A 407 15.79 35.38 18.80
N ASN A 408 16.96 35.45 19.41
CA ASN A 408 17.15 35.29 20.83
C ASN A 408 16.87 36.65 21.50
N ILE A 409 15.62 36.86 21.99
CA ILE A 409 15.22 38.12 22.63
C ILE A 409 15.97 38.28 23.94
N PHE A 410 16.04 37.20 24.72
CA PHE A 410 16.80 37.05 25.93
C PHE A 410 17.49 35.67 25.94
N ASN A 411 18.45 35.42 26.80
CA ASN A 411 19.12 34.14 26.95
C ASN A 411 18.17 32.95 27.20
N ASN A 412 16.97 33.25 27.65
CA ASN A 412 15.93 32.27 27.97
C ASN A 412 14.68 32.38 27.08
N TRP A 413 14.64 33.27 26.08
CA TRP A 413 13.48 33.41 25.20
C TRP A 413 13.88 33.54 23.73
N ILE A 414 13.46 32.53 22.92
CA ILE A 414 13.69 32.48 21.49
C ILE A 414 12.36 32.62 20.77
N VAL A 415 12.33 33.43 19.73
CA VAL A 415 11.20 33.56 18.79
C VAL A 415 11.71 33.31 17.37
N SER A 416 11.00 32.47 16.61
CA SER A 416 11.33 32.22 15.21
C SER A 416 10.14 32.44 14.31
N GLY A 417 10.41 32.93 13.09
CA GLY A 417 9.40 33.15 12.06
C GLY A 417 9.94 32.80 10.68
N ALA A 418 9.09 32.21 9.85
CA ALA A 418 9.44 31.85 8.48
C ALA A 418 8.29 32.18 7.52
N LEU A 419 8.65 32.58 6.30
CA LEU A 419 7.73 32.76 5.18
C LEU A 419 8.32 32.08 3.94
N ARG A 420 7.48 31.37 3.17
CA ARG A 420 7.85 30.74 1.91
C ARG A 420 6.76 30.96 0.87
N TYR A 421 7.17 31.47 -0.28
CA TYR A 421 6.37 31.56 -1.50
C TYR A 421 6.81 30.49 -2.48
N GLU A 422 5.86 29.79 -3.09
CA GLU A 422 6.09 28.80 -4.12
C GLU A 422 5.14 29.01 -5.30
N ASN A 423 5.65 28.80 -6.52
CA ASN A 423 4.88 28.81 -7.75
C ASN A 423 5.10 27.51 -8.53
N TYR A 424 4.02 26.81 -8.85
CA TYR A 424 4.00 25.56 -9.59
C TYR A 424 3.40 25.77 -10.99
N SER A 425 3.97 25.13 -11.98
CA SER A 425 3.54 25.27 -13.38
C SER A 425 2.15 24.73 -13.68
N ASP A 426 1.55 23.94 -12.78
CA ASP A 426 0.30 23.21 -13.01
C ASP A 426 -0.88 23.60 -12.13
N PHE A 427 -0.67 24.31 -11.02
CA PHE A 427 -1.76 24.74 -10.14
C PHE A 427 -1.59 26.14 -9.53
N GLY A 428 -0.50 26.87 -9.87
CA GLY A 428 -0.27 28.25 -9.42
C GLY A 428 0.53 28.36 -8.14
N ASN A 429 0.23 29.38 -7.32
CA ASN A 429 1.10 29.78 -6.21
C ASN A 429 0.52 29.47 -4.84
N THR A 430 1.42 29.43 -3.83
CA THR A 430 1.09 29.32 -2.42
C THR A 430 2.02 30.20 -1.58
N LEU A 431 1.49 30.71 -0.47
CA LEU A 431 2.26 31.42 0.56
C LEU A 431 2.02 30.74 1.91
N ASN A 432 3.10 30.35 2.60
CA ASN A 432 3.04 29.69 3.89
C ASN A 432 3.91 30.40 4.90
N GLY A 433 3.45 30.41 6.15
CA GLY A 433 4.14 31.06 7.26
C GLY A 433 4.18 30.18 8.51
N LYS A 434 5.20 30.39 9.32
CA LYS A 434 5.40 29.79 10.63
C LYS A 434 5.80 30.86 11.64
N LEU A 435 5.27 30.73 12.85
CA LEU A 435 5.72 31.45 14.03
C LEU A 435 5.91 30.45 15.16
N ALA A 436 7.05 30.47 15.83
CA ALA A 436 7.32 29.59 16.95
C ALA A 436 8.06 30.32 18.07
N THR A 437 7.93 29.82 19.29
CA THR A 437 8.61 30.33 20.45
C THR A 437 9.09 29.23 21.37
N LEU A 438 10.24 29.42 22.00
CA LEU A 438 10.77 28.59 23.07
C LEU A 438 11.13 29.49 24.24
N VAL A 439 10.55 29.23 25.42
CA VAL A 439 10.86 29.92 26.68
C VAL A 439 11.48 28.93 27.66
N LYS A 440 12.71 29.16 28.07
CA LYS A 440 13.38 28.48 29.18
C LYS A 440 12.92 29.11 30.48
N VAL A 441 11.77 28.67 31.02
CA VAL A 441 11.15 29.25 32.22
C VAL A 441 12.07 29.10 33.44
N THR A 442 12.71 27.95 33.54
CA THR A 442 13.83 27.67 34.50
C THR A 442 14.89 26.81 33.77
N PRO A 443 16.06 26.62 34.33
CA PRO A 443 17.06 25.70 33.74
C PRO A 443 16.54 24.27 33.49
N ASN A 444 15.49 23.88 34.21
CA ASN A 444 14.91 22.54 34.18
C ASN A 444 13.54 22.48 33.53
N PHE A 445 12.93 23.62 33.19
CA PHE A 445 11.60 23.67 32.61
C PHE A 445 11.56 24.59 31.39
N ASN A 446 11.24 24.02 30.22
CA ASN A 446 11.07 24.78 28.98
C ASN A 446 9.64 24.63 28.48
N TRP A 447 9.10 25.72 27.95
CA TRP A 447 7.86 25.77 27.22
C TRP A 447 8.13 26.13 25.76
N ARG A 448 7.43 25.46 24.84
CA ARG A 448 7.46 25.74 23.41
C ARG A 448 6.06 25.81 22.82
N ALA A 449 5.87 26.67 21.82
CA ALA A 449 4.64 26.73 21.06
C ALA A 449 4.93 27.10 19.62
N SER A 450 4.10 26.62 18.69
CA SER A 450 4.17 27.02 17.29
C SER A 450 2.80 27.07 16.64
N ALA A 451 2.66 27.98 15.66
CA ALA A 451 1.52 28.07 14.76
C ALA A 451 2.04 28.20 13.33
N GLN A 452 1.41 27.48 12.40
CA GLN A 452 1.87 27.48 11.01
C GLN A 452 0.77 27.17 10.02
N THR A 453 0.97 27.60 8.80
CA THR A 453 0.24 27.15 7.62
C THR A 453 1.15 26.24 6.80
N GLY A 454 0.54 25.35 6.04
CA GLY A 454 1.24 24.46 5.12
C GLY A 454 0.32 24.08 3.97
N PHE A 455 0.89 23.47 2.97
CA PHE A 455 0.14 22.91 1.86
C PHE A 455 0.82 21.66 1.34
N ARG A 456 0.07 20.87 0.59
CA ARG A 456 0.59 19.75 -0.17
C ARG A 456 0.13 19.86 -1.61
N ALA A 457 1.08 19.92 -2.53
CA ALA A 457 0.80 19.84 -3.95
C ALA A 457 0.21 18.46 -4.30
N PRO A 458 -0.82 18.37 -5.16
CA PRO A 458 -1.21 17.09 -5.72
C PRO A 458 0.00 16.47 -6.41
N SER A 459 0.35 15.23 -6.10
CA SER A 459 1.47 14.57 -6.78
C SER A 459 1.15 14.31 -8.26
N LEU A 460 2.17 14.19 -9.10
CA LEU A 460 1.96 13.81 -10.51
C LEU A 460 1.27 12.45 -10.61
N GLN A 461 1.53 11.53 -9.66
CA GLN A 461 0.85 10.25 -9.57
C GLN A 461 -0.66 10.42 -9.29
N GLN A 462 -1.06 11.27 -8.37
CA GLN A 462 -2.48 11.53 -8.10
C GLN A 462 -3.20 12.14 -9.29
N LYS A 463 -2.50 12.95 -10.09
CA LYS A 463 -3.08 13.58 -11.29
C LYS A 463 -3.16 12.65 -12.48
N TYR A 464 -2.14 11.82 -12.69
CA TYR A 464 -1.90 11.15 -13.96
C TYR A 464 -1.79 9.63 -13.89
N PHE A 465 -1.84 9.02 -12.71
CA PHE A 465 -1.84 7.57 -12.60
C PHE A 465 -3.13 7.00 -13.21
N SER A 466 -2.95 6.00 -14.06
CA SER A 466 -4.02 5.22 -14.66
C SER A 466 -3.61 3.76 -14.74
N SER A 467 -4.51 2.88 -14.36
CA SER A 467 -4.32 1.43 -14.48
C SER A 467 -5.65 0.72 -14.34
N THR A 468 -5.75 -0.47 -14.91
CA THR A 468 -6.86 -1.39 -14.65
C THR A 468 -6.34 -2.54 -13.80
N SER A 469 -7.04 -2.88 -12.73
CA SER A 469 -6.67 -3.97 -11.83
C SER A 469 -7.88 -4.76 -11.37
N THR A 470 -7.68 -6.02 -11.05
CA THR A 470 -8.72 -6.85 -10.45
C THR A 470 -8.85 -6.50 -8.96
N GLN A 471 -9.99 -5.97 -8.57
CA GLN A 471 -10.35 -5.75 -7.17
C GLN A 471 -11.52 -6.66 -6.78
N PHE A 472 -11.67 -6.91 -5.48
CA PHE A 472 -12.68 -7.81 -4.99
C PHE A 472 -13.80 -7.02 -4.32
N PHE A 473 -15.02 -7.31 -4.74
CA PHE A 473 -16.25 -6.73 -4.18
C PHE A 473 -17.13 -7.84 -3.66
N THR A 474 -17.80 -7.59 -2.56
CA THR A 474 -18.73 -8.57 -2.03
C THR A 474 -19.93 -8.70 -2.95
N ASN A 475 -20.23 -9.93 -3.35
CA ASN A 475 -21.47 -10.27 -4.02
C ASN A 475 -22.62 -10.18 -3.01
N SER A 476 -23.63 -9.38 -3.32
CA SER A 476 -24.78 -9.14 -2.43
C SER A 476 -25.67 -10.37 -2.20
N THR A 477 -25.53 -11.40 -3.01
CA THR A 477 -26.30 -12.63 -2.91
C THR A 477 -25.57 -13.71 -2.13
N THR A 478 -24.26 -13.88 -2.39
CA THR A 478 -23.46 -14.97 -1.80
C THR A 478 -22.67 -14.52 -0.57
N GLY A 479 -22.50 -13.22 -0.33
CA GLY A 479 -21.64 -12.65 0.70
C GLY A 479 -20.13 -12.86 0.47
N LEU A 480 -19.75 -13.48 -0.65
CA LEU A 480 -18.34 -13.76 -0.99
C LEU A 480 -17.73 -12.64 -1.85
N LEU A 481 -16.42 -12.55 -1.80
CA LEU A 481 -15.67 -11.61 -2.63
C LEU A 481 -15.57 -12.13 -4.07
N GLU A 482 -16.04 -11.31 -5.02
CA GLU A 482 -15.94 -11.56 -6.46
C GLU A 482 -14.97 -10.58 -7.11
N PRO A 483 -14.17 -11.04 -8.10
CA PRO A 483 -13.27 -10.16 -8.83
C PRO A 483 -14.04 -9.24 -9.79
N LYS A 484 -13.68 -7.96 -9.80
CA LYS A 484 -14.17 -6.94 -10.73
C LYS A 484 -12.99 -6.16 -11.28
N GLN A 485 -13.05 -5.81 -12.57
CA GLN A 485 -12.05 -4.96 -13.19
C GLN A 485 -12.32 -3.50 -12.81
N VAL A 486 -11.40 -2.90 -12.07
CA VAL A 486 -11.49 -1.51 -11.62
C VAL A 486 -10.39 -0.70 -12.27
N THR A 487 -10.78 0.38 -12.93
CA THR A 487 -9.85 1.32 -13.55
C THR A 487 -9.69 2.55 -12.67
N PHE A 488 -8.45 2.95 -12.43
CA PHE A 488 -8.11 4.29 -12.00
C PHE A 488 -7.98 5.16 -13.26
N PHE A 489 -8.88 6.10 -13.42
CA PHE A 489 -8.75 7.10 -14.49
C PHE A 489 -7.97 8.30 -13.99
N THR A 490 -7.18 8.90 -14.86
CA THR A 490 -6.51 10.17 -14.54
C THR A 490 -7.53 11.23 -14.16
N ASN A 491 -7.17 12.09 -13.21
CA ASN A 491 -8.06 13.17 -12.76
C ASN A 491 -8.43 14.15 -13.89
N GLU A 492 -7.63 14.26 -14.95
CA GLU A 492 -7.86 15.13 -16.10
C GLU A 492 -8.57 14.41 -17.26
N SER A 493 -9.04 13.18 -17.06
CA SER A 493 -9.73 12.41 -18.11
C SER A 493 -11.15 12.90 -18.37
N ARG A 494 -11.67 12.60 -19.57
CA ARG A 494 -13.09 12.83 -19.90
C ARG A 494 -14.03 12.06 -18.99
N ALA A 495 -13.65 10.85 -18.53
CA ALA A 495 -14.42 10.08 -17.56
C ALA A 495 -14.55 10.82 -16.22
N ALA A 496 -13.46 11.40 -15.71
CA ALA A 496 -13.47 12.21 -14.49
C ALA A 496 -14.40 13.44 -14.64
N GLU A 497 -14.31 14.15 -15.76
CA GLU A 497 -15.16 15.29 -16.05
C GLU A 497 -16.64 14.90 -16.10
N LEU A 498 -17.00 13.80 -16.79
CA LEU A 498 -18.37 13.31 -16.92
C LEU A 498 -18.95 12.85 -15.57
N VAL A 499 -18.15 12.26 -14.69
CA VAL A 499 -18.54 11.95 -13.31
C VAL A 499 -18.56 13.21 -12.45
N GLY A 500 -17.97 14.31 -12.92
CA GLY A 500 -17.89 15.60 -12.23
C GLY A 500 -16.78 15.75 -11.25
N ILE A 501 -15.76 14.90 -11.35
CA ILE A 501 -14.55 15.02 -10.52
C ILE A 501 -13.78 16.28 -10.94
N PRO A 502 -13.58 17.25 -10.05
CA PRO A 502 -12.84 18.47 -10.37
C PRO A 502 -11.35 18.20 -10.52
N ARG A 503 -10.64 19.09 -11.22
CA ARG A 503 -9.18 19.08 -11.23
C ARG A 503 -8.64 19.23 -9.81
N LEU A 504 -7.58 18.49 -9.50
CA LEU A 504 -6.98 18.49 -8.18
C LEU A 504 -6.40 19.88 -7.82
N LYS A 505 -6.64 20.28 -6.60
CA LYS A 505 -6.11 21.49 -5.96
C LYS A 505 -5.17 21.11 -4.82
N PRO A 506 -4.27 22.03 -4.40
CA PRO A 506 -3.43 21.78 -3.23
C PRO A 506 -4.27 21.59 -1.96
N GLU A 507 -3.90 20.61 -1.16
CA GLU A 507 -4.37 20.50 0.23
C GLU A 507 -3.77 21.63 1.05
N LYS A 508 -4.54 22.24 1.93
CA LYS A 508 -4.09 23.36 2.79
C LYS A 508 -4.20 22.98 4.25
N SER A 509 -3.13 23.16 5.00
CA SER A 509 -3.11 22.86 6.43
C SER A 509 -2.95 24.11 7.30
N LYS A 510 -3.51 24.03 8.51
CA LYS A 510 -3.24 24.94 9.63
C LYS A 510 -2.94 24.08 10.84
N SER A 511 -1.81 24.33 11.49
CA SER A 511 -1.37 23.53 12.63
C SER A 511 -0.97 24.44 13.78
N ILE A 512 -1.32 24.02 15.00
CA ILE A 512 -0.89 24.64 16.25
C ILE A 512 -0.34 23.53 17.14
N SER A 513 0.79 23.76 17.78
CA SER A 513 1.33 22.85 18.78
C SER A 513 1.85 23.62 20.01
N THR A 514 1.80 22.96 21.15
CA THR A 514 2.43 23.42 22.39
C THR A 514 3.02 22.27 23.15
N GLY A 515 4.14 22.47 23.81
CA GLY A 515 4.79 21.41 24.53
C GLY A 515 5.65 21.93 25.69
N PHE A 516 5.93 20.99 26.60
CA PHE A 516 6.74 21.22 27.79
C PHE A 516 7.85 20.18 27.86
N THR A 517 9.02 20.61 28.33
CA THR A 517 10.11 19.72 28.68
C THR A 517 10.53 20.00 30.11
N PHE A 518 10.53 18.97 30.93
CA PHE A 518 10.90 19.08 32.34
C PHE A 518 12.02 18.09 32.67
N LYS A 519 13.05 18.54 33.38
CA LYS A 519 14.18 17.72 33.84
C LYS A 519 14.25 17.73 35.36
N ILE A 520 14.50 16.59 35.96
CA ILE A 520 14.81 16.42 37.40
C ILE A 520 16.20 15.82 37.47
N PRO A 521 17.26 16.66 37.50
CA PRO A 521 18.65 16.17 37.48
C PRO A 521 18.98 15.22 38.62
N SER A 522 18.47 15.47 39.82
CA SER A 522 18.68 14.62 41.01
C SER A 522 18.13 13.20 40.84
N ALA A 523 17.12 13.02 40.01
CA ALA A 523 16.54 11.73 39.69
C ALA A 523 16.94 11.20 38.28
N ASN A 524 17.80 11.90 37.55
CA ASN A 524 18.13 11.58 36.16
C ASN A 524 16.87 11.35 35.28
N LEU A 525 15.84 12.15 35.52
CA LEU A 525 14.52 12.04 34.90
C LEU A 525 14.28 13.21 33.91
N SER A 526 13.83 12.89 32.73
CA SER A 526 13.38 13.85 31.69
C SER A 526 11.97 13.52 31.24
N ILE A 527 11.11 14.53 31.18
CA ILE A 527 9.72 14.40 30.73
C ILE A 527 9.50 15.40 29.60
N ALA A 528 8.94 14.97 28.48
CA ALA A 528 8.46 15.83 27.42
C ALA A 528 7.00 15.51 27.14
N VAL A 529 6.18 16.54 27.00
CA VAL A 529 4.75 16.44 26.65
C VAL A 529 4.46 17.46 25.56
N ASP A 530 3.90 16.99 24.45
CA ASP A 530 3.53 17.79 23.31
C ASP A 530 2.08 17.55 22.92
N GLY A 531 1.29 18.64 22.80
CA GLY A 531 -0.05 18.61 22.26
C GLY A 531 -0.10 19.31 20.91
N TYR A 532 -0.89 18.80 19.98
CA TYR A 532 -1.03 19.37 18.65
C TYR A 532 -2.44 19.29 18.10
N PHE A 533 -2.74 20.22 17.22
CA PHE A 533 -3.95 20.28 16.41
C PHE A 533 -3.58 20.62 14.98
N THR A 534 -4.05 19.81 14.02
CA THR A 534 -3.87 20.08 12.60
C THR A 534 -5.19 19.95 11.88
N ARG A 535 -5.58 20.97 11.12
CA ARG A 535 -6.69 20.95 10.19
C ARG A 535 -6.17 20.94 8.77
N ILE A 536 -6.65 19.98 7.94
CA ILE A 536 -6.36 19.93 6.51
C ILE A 536 -7.65 20.15 5.76
N ASN A 537 -7.69 21.19 4.93
CA ASN A 537 -8.79 21.48 4.01
C ASN A 537 -8.46 20.95 2.62
N ASP A 538 -9.51 20.65 1.85
CA ASP A 538 -9.41 20.15 0.48
C ASP A 538 -8.54 18.88 0.36
N ARG A 539 -8.63 17.97 1.34
CA ARG A 539 -7.84 16.74 1.36
C ARG A 539 -8.18 15.86 0.18
N VAL A 540 -7.15 15.39 -0.50
CA VAL A 540 -7.28 14.47 -1.65
C VAL A 540 -7.61 13.08 -1.12
N ILE A 541 -8.67 12.51 -1.66
CA ILE A 541 -9.15 11.16 -1.39
C ILE A 541 -9.19 10.35 -2.68
N LEU A 542 -9.16 9.04 -2.55
CA LEU A 542 -9.59 8.14 -3.60
C LEU A 542 -11.08 7.88 -3.40
N THR A 543 -11.89 8.08 -4.45
CA THR A 543 -13.33 7.80 -4.39
C THR A 543 -13.59 6.30 -4.28
N GLY A 544 -14.76 5.91 -3.84
CA GLY A 544 -15.29 4.57 -4.07
C GLY A 544 -15.42 4.30 -5.58
N ALA A 545 -15.78 3.07 -5.92
CA ALA A 545 -15.78 2.61 -7.30
C ALA A 545 -17.15 2.83 -7.96
N TYR A 546 -17.23 3.78 -8.88
CA TYR A 546 -18.38 4.03 -9.73
C TYR A 546 -18.59 2.86 -10.70
N ALA A 547 -19.81 2.36 -10.80
CA ALA A 547 -20.14 1.31 -11.77
C ALA A 547 -20.21 1.87 -13.20
N ARG A 548 -19.85 1.06 -14.19
CA ARG A 548 -20.11 1.33 -15.60
C ARG A 548 -21.62 1.52 -15.80
N PRO A 549 -22.07 2.58 -16.47
CA PRO A 549 -23.47 2.75 -16.79
C PRO A 549 -24.03 1.56 -17.58
N THR A 550 -25.22 1.09 -17.26
CA THR A 550 -25.89 0.02 -17.99
C THR A 550 -26.61 0.56 -19.22
N ASP A 551 -26.88 -0.28 -20.21
CA ASP A 551 -27.65 0.11 -21.39
C ASP A 551 -29.06 0.55 -21.00
N ALA A 552 -29.65 -0.06 -19.98
CA ALA A 552 -30.95 0.36 -19.43
C ALA A 552 -30.91 1.79 -18.90
N GLN A 553 -29.85 2.18 -18.17
CA GLN A 553 -29.68 3.56 -17.67
C GLN A 553 -29.48 4.54 -18.83
N VAL A 554 -28.70 4.17 -19.85
CA VAL A 554 -28.51 5.00 -21.05
C VAL A 554 -29.83 5.20 -21.79
N ASN A 555 -30.61 4.13 -21.97
CA ASN A 555 -31.87 4.18 -22.72
C ASN A 555 -33.02 4.86 -21.94
N ALA A 556 -32.91 4.93 -20.62
CA ALA A 556 -33.86 5.66 -19.77
C ALA A 556 -33.63 7.16 -19.75
N THR A 557 -32.55 7.67 -20.38
CA THR A 557 -32.21 9.09 -20.46
C THR A 557 -32.26 9.59 -21.91
N SER A 558 -32.25 10.91 -22.09
CA SER A 558 -32.29 11.54 -23.44
C SER A 558 -31.40 12.79 -23.49
N GLY A 559 -31.14 13.28 -24.69
CA GLY A 559 -30.39 14.49 -24.91
C GLY A 559 -28.95 14.45 -24.43
N ALA A 560 -28.45 15.53 -23.86
CA ALA A 560 -27.06 15.68 -23.40
C ALA A 560 -26.69 14.67 -22.28
N ALA A 561 -27.63 14.31 -21.39
CA ALA A 561 -27.42 13.34 -20.33
C ALA A 561 -27.22 11.92 -20.89
N GLN A 562 -27.99 11.53 -21.92
CA GLN A 562 -27.81 10.27 -22.62
C GLN A 562 -26.42 10.19 -23.29
N GLN A 563 -26.03 11.26 -23.98
CA GLN A 563 -24.73 11.31 -24.63
C GLN A 563 -23.59 11.21 -23.60
N ALA A 564 -23.70 11.90 -22.46
CA ALA A 564 -22.72 11.82 -21.38
C ALA A 564 -22.58 10.39 -20.83
N LEU A 565 -23.70 9.67 -20.65
CA LEU A 565 -23.68 8.25 -20.24
C LEU A 565 -23.05 7.34 -21.30
N LYS A 566 -23.30 7.58 -22.60
CA LYS A 566 -22.67 6.84 -23.71
C LYS A 566 -21.16 7.08 -23.74
N ASP A 567 -20.74 8.34 -23.58
CA ASP A 567 -19.31 8.70 -23.53
C ASP A 567 -18.63 8.04 -22.33
N LEU A 568 -19.31 8.00 -21.19
CA LEU A 568 -18.80 7.33 -19.99
C LEU A 568 -18.71 5.81 -20.18
N GLN A 569 -19.73 5.16 -20.75
CA GLN A 569 -19.65 3.75 -21.13
C GLN A 569 -18.44 3.49 -22.03
N SER A 570 -18.26 4.30 -23.06
CA SER A 570 -17.15 4.18 -24.01
C SER A 570 -15.79 4.32 -23.32
N ALA A 571 -15.67 5.22 -22.33
CA ALA A 571 -14.44 5.36 -21.56
C ALA A 571 -14.14 4.11 -20.72
N PHE A 572 -15.14 3.52 -20.08
CA PHE A 572 -14.99 2.25 -19.35
C PHE A 572 -14.61 1.10 -20.28
N ASP A 573 -15.32 0.97 -21.39
CA ASP A 573 -15.11 -0.09 -22.38
C ASP A 573 -13.70 -0.03 -23.00
N SER A 574 -13.18 1.16 -23.25
CA SER A 574 -11.81 1.35 -23.78
C SER A 574 -10.71 0.76 -22.89
N LYS A 575 -11.01 0.54 -21.60
CA LYS A 575 -10.11 -0.05 -20.60
C LYS A 575 -10.62 -1.39 -20.05
N TYR A 576 -11.64 -1.96 -20.66
CA TYR A 576 -12.30 -3.18 -20.19
C TYR A 576 -12.75 -3.10 -18.72
N ALA A 577 -13.14 -1.93 -18.26
CA ALA A 577 -13.46 -1.66 -16.86
C ALA A 577 -14.94 -1.89 -16.56
N GLU A 578 -15.20 -2.55 -15.43
CA GLU A 578 -16.55 -2.68 -14.86
C GLU A 578 -16.84 -1.56 -13.85
N ARG A 579 -15.77 -1.04 -13.22
CA ARG A 579 -15.83 0.03 -12.22
C ARG A 579 -14.70 1.02 -12.40
N ALA A 580 -14.85 2.23 -11.84
CA ALA A 580 -13.84 3.28 -11.91
C ALA A 580 -13.73 4.06 -10.59
N SER A 581 -12.51 4.36 -10.19
CA SER A 581 -12.20 5.24 -9.06
C SER A 581 -11.34 6.42 -9.50
N PHE A 582 -11.45 7.54 -8.77
CA PHE A 582 -10.80 8.81 -9.11
C PHE A 582 -10.16 9.44 -7.87
N PHE A 583 -9.06 10.15 -8.04
CA PHE A 583 -8.58 11.07 -7.02
C PHE A 583 -9.39 12.38 -7.07
N SER A 584 -9.80 12.88 -5.92
CA SER A 584 -10.57 14.12 -5.81
C SER A 584 -10.31 14.84 -4.49
N ASN A 585 -10.31 16.17 -4.49
CA ASN A 585 -10.42 16.92 -3.25
C ASN A 585 -11.87 16.80 -2.74
N GLY A 586 -12.09 16.14 -1.63
CA GLY A 586 -13.45 15.77 -1.22
C GLY A 586 -13.81 16.03 0.22
N ILE A 587 -12.83 16.14 1.11
CA ILE A 587 -13.07 16.23 2.55
C ILE A 587 -12.14 17.22 3.24
N ASN A 588 -12.57 17.67 4.42
CA ASN A 588 -11.71 18.34 5.38
C ASN A 588 -11.49 17.39 6.57
N THR A 589 -10.31 17.44 7.17
CA THR A 589 -9.97 16.60 8.33
C THR A 589 -9.39 17.44 9.46
N GLU A 590 -9.62 17.00 10.68
CA GLU A 590 -8.97 17.49 11.89
C GLU A 590 -8.26 16.34 12.59
N THR A 591 -7.04 16.59 12.99
CA THR A 591 -6.23 15.67 13.80
C THR A 591 -5.83 16.36 15.09
N LYS A 592 -6.06 15.70 16.22
CA LYS A 592 -5.66 16.13 17.56
C LYS A 592 -4.84 15.04 18.19
N GLY A 593 -3.76 15.42 18.88
CA GLY A 593 -2.94 14.43 19.54
C GLY A 593 -2.17 15.00 20.73
N ILE A 594 -1.71 14.06 21.54
CA ILE A 594 -0.81 14.29 22.66
C ILE A 594 0.27 13.21 22.61
N ASP A 595 1.54 13.62 22.70
CA ASP A 595 2.70 12.76 22.79
C ASP A 595 3.39 12.99 24.14
N VAL A 596 3.76 11.92 24.81
CA VAL A 596 4.47 11.92 26.10
C VAL A 596 5.70 11.05 25.98
N VAL A 597 6.86 11.59 26.36
CA VAL A 597 8.11 10.83 26.46
C VAL A 597 8.71 11.05 27.84
N ILE A 598 8.97 9.95 28.54
CA ILE A 598 9.61 9.96 29.87
C ILE A 598 10.86 9.10 29.77
N THR A 599 12.02 9.68 30.04
CA THR A 599 13.31 8.97 30.10
C THR A 599 13.86 9.04 31.51
N HIS A 600 14.18 7.90 32.06
CA HIS A 600 14.82 7.77 33.39
C HIS A 600 16.08 6.90 33.25
N LYS A 601 17.18 7.33 33.92
CA LYS A 601 18.38 6.53 34.01
C LYS A 601 18.79 6.36 35.47
N HIS A 602 18.97 5.13 35.92
CA HIS A 602 19.45 4.81 37.24
C HIS A 602 20.76 4.01 37.17
N ASN A 603 21.79 4.47 37.91
CA ASN A 603 23.06 3.78 38.05
C ASN A 603 23.05 3.10 39.41
N PHE A 604 23.09 1.79 39.46
CA PHE A 604 23.13 1.02 40.72
C PHE A 604 24.54 0.98 41.29
N SER A 605 25.54 0.79 40.41
CA SER A 605 26.98 0.76 40.73
C SER A 605 27.78 1.00 39.44
N GLU A 606 29.09 1.01 39.54
CA GLU A 606 29.96 1.05 38.37
C GLU A 606 29.70 -0.16 37.47
N GLY A 607 29.42 0.11 36.21
CA GLY A 607 29.07 -0.90 35.20
C GLY A 607 27.65 -1.47 35.26
N ILE A 608 26.80 -1.08 36.23
CA ILE A 608 25.42 -1.54 36.35
C ILE A 608 24.46 -0.35 36.25
N SER A 609 23.71 -0.26 35.17
CA SER A 609 22.71 0.80 34.98
C SER A 609 21.47 0.32 34.25
N ILE A 610 20.33 0.95 34.55
CA ILE A 610 19.10 0.77 33.80
C ILE A 610 18.67 2.11 33.17
N LYS A 611 18.34 2.06 31.88
CA LYS A 611 17.67 3.17 31.20
C LYS A 611 16.27 2.74 30.83
N SER A 612 15.27 3.50 31.30
CA SER A 612 13.85 3.28 31.03
C SER A 612 13.32 4.43 30.20
N ASP A 613 12.78 4.12 29.02
CA ASP A 613 12.12 5.07 28.14
C ASP A 613 10.65 4.67 27.99
N LEU A 614 9.72 5.50 28.48
CA LEU A 614 8.29 5.40 28.24
C LEU A 614 7.89 6.43 27.20
N ALA A 615 7.37 5.97 26.06
CA ALA A 615 6.78 6.81 25.03
C ALA A 615 5.32 6.43 24.86
N GLY A 616 4.43 7.42 24.83
CA GLY A 616 3.01 7.24 24.63
C GLY A 616 2.46 8.29 23.67
N SER A 617 1.54 7.90 22.79
CA SER A 617 0.84 8.83 21.92
C SER A 617 -0.66 8.54 21.91
N TYR A 618 -1.46 9.60 21.95
CA TYR A 618 -2.88 9.57 21.63
C TYR A 618 -3.14 10.47 20.44
N ASN A 619 -3.74 9.91 19.39
CA ASN A 619 -4.03 10.61 18.16
C ASN A 619 -5.46 10.32 17.71
N HIS A 620 -6.19 11.35 17.31
CA HIS A 620 -7.54 11.20 16.75
C HIS A 620 -7.70 12.08 15.52
N THR A 621 -7.89 11.43 14.38
CA THR A 621 -8.24 12.07 13.11
C THR A 621 -9.70 11.86 12.83
N GLN A 622 -10.40 12.89 12.38
CA GLN A 622 -11.80 12.82 11.98
C GLN A 622 -12.08 13.67 10.74
N ARG A 623 -13.04 13.26 9.94
CA ARG A 623 -13.61 14.09 8.90
C ARG A 623 -14.47 15.18 9.53
N VAL A 624 -14.37 16.40 9.02
CA VAL A 624 -15.15 17.55 9.48
C VAL A 624 -15.83 18.27 8.31
N GLY A 625 -16.97 18.90 8.61
CA GLY A 625 -17.76 19.61 7.61
C GLY A 625 -18.52 18.69 6.64
N LYS A 626 -19.14 19.30 5.64
CA LYS A 626 -19.90 18.59 4.59
C LYS A 626 -18.96 18.04 3.52
N LEU A 627 -19.37 16.97 2.84
CA LEU A 627 -18.70 16.49 1.62
C LEU A 627 -18.80 17.56 0.53
N GLN A 628 -17.70 17.77 -0.17
CA GLN A 628 -17.65 18.70 -1.31
C GLN A 628 -18.02 17.94 -2.58
N LEU A 629 -19.31 17.63 -2.72
CA LEU A 629 -19.83 16.88 -3.87
C LEU A 629 -19.88 17.76 -5.11
N PRO A 630 -19.30 17.32 -6.22
CA PRO A 630 -19.45 18.04 -7.48
C PRO A 630 -20.86 17.88 -8.06
N GLN A 631 -21.33 18.91 -8.75
CA GLN A 631 -22.57 18.81 -9.53
C GLN A 631 -22.24 18.35 -10.95
N THR A 632 -22.99 17.38 -11.47
CA THR A 632 -22.78 16.81 -12.78
C THR A 632 -24.07 16.58 -13.53
N LEU A 633 -23.95 16.48 -14.86
CA LEU A 633 -25.07 16.09 -15.73
C LEU A 633 -25.60 14.68 -15.43
N ILE A 634 -24.71 13.79 -15.01
CA ILE A 634 -25.04 12.39 -14.69
C ILE A 634 -25.84 12.31 -13.39
N ASN A 635 -25.59 13.23 -12.46
CA ASN A 635 -26.22 13.25 -11.14
C ASN A 635 -27.48 14.13 -11.08
N SER A 636 -27.80 14.88 -12.12
CA SER A 636 -28.98 15.73 -12.13
C SER A 636 -30.30 14.96 -12.00
N GLY A 637 -30.31 13.67 -12.20
CA GLY A 637 -31.45 12.76 -12.02
C GLY A 637 -31.23 11.64 -10.99
N SER A 638 -30.01 11.52 -10.40
CA SER A 638 -29.72 10.49 -9.42
C SER A 638 -29.86 11.00 -8.00
N ASN A 639 -30.14 10.07 -7.11
CA ASN A 639 -30.20 10.29 -5.68
C ASN A 639 -28.86 10.82 -5.16
N ALA A 640 -28.83 12.09 -4.70
CA ALA A 640 -27.62 12.77 -4.20
C ALA A 640 -26.91 11.98 -3.07
N ALA A 641 -27.65 11.22 -2.31
CA ALA A 641 -27.11 10.41 -1.23
C ALA A 641 -26.35 9.19 -1.77
N SER A 642 -26.83 8.52 -2.80
CA SER A 642 -26.13 7.42 -3.46
C SER A 642 -24.79 7.89 -4.05
N TYR A 643 -24.78 9.08 -4.63
CA TYR A 643 -23.57 9.67 -5.16
C TYR A 643 -22.58 10.03 -4.04
N ALA A 644 -23.05 10.65 -2.96
CA ALA A 644 -22.23 10.97 -1.79
C ALA A 644 -21.59 9.72 -1.18
N PHE A 645 -22.36 8.63 -1.13
CA PHE A 645 -21.92 7.34 -0.66
C PHE A 645 -20.81 6.74 -1.53
N THR A 646 -20.95 6.77 -2.87
CA THR A 646 -19.90 6.32 -3.77
C THR A 646 -18.67 7.24 -3.74
N PHE A 647 -18.88 8.56 -3.60
CA PHE A 647 -17.78 9.52 -3.56
C PHE A 647 -16.90 9.35 -2.32
N PHE A 648 -17.48 9.15 -1.15
CA PHE A 648 -16.76 8.89 0.09
C PHE A 648 -17.51 7.86 0.94
N PRO A 649 -17.31 6.57 0.67
CA PRO A 649 -18.00 5.49 1.35
C PRO A 649 -17.67 5.42 2.84
N GLU A 650 -18.56 4.81 3.63
CA GLU A 650 -18.37 4.65 5.08
C GLU A 650 -17.08 3.87 5.39
N SER A 651 -16.73 2.89 4.58
CA SER A 651 -15.44 2.19 4.68
C SER A 651 -14.24 3.15 4.62
N SER A 652 -14.25 4.15 3.75
CA SER A 652 -13.22 5.19 3.68
C SER A 652 -13.18 6.07 4.93
N LYS A 653 -14.35 6.38 5.52
CA LYS A 653 -14.44 7.12 6.77
C LYS A 653 -13.91 6.29 7.94
N VAL A 654 -14.30 5.03 8.06
CA VAL A 654 -13.77 4.12 9.10
C VAL A 654 -12.26 3.95 8.96
N TYR A 655 -11.76 3.79 7.73
CA TYR A 655 -10.33 3.72 7.47
C TYR A 655 -9.59 4.98 7.94
N LEU A 656 -10.15 6.15 7.67
CA LEU A 656 -9.58 7.43 8.10
C LEU A 656 -9.57 7.61 9.62
N GLU A 657 -10.66 7.25 10.29
CA GLU A 657 -10.93 7.64 11.68
C GLU A 657 -10.58 6.56 12.71
N ASN A 658 -10.61 5.27 12.31
CA ASN A 658 -10.59 4.14 13.26
C ASN A 658 -9.68 2.97 12.87
N ALA A 659 -9.09 2.97 11.67
CA ALA A 659 -8.24 1.88 11.20
C ALA A 659 -6.81 1.90 11.79
N ILE A 660 -6.43 2.99 12.44
CA ILE A 660 -5.15 3.15 13.12
C ILE A 660 -5.40 3.25 14.63
N PRO A 661 -4.63 2.56 15.48
CA PRO A 661 -4.79 2.68 16.93
C PRO A 661 -4.67 4.13 17.39
N ARG A 662 -5.70 4.65 18.05
CA ARG A 662 -5.68 6.02 18.61
C ARG A 662 -4.68 6.17 19.76
N PHE A 663 -4.46 5.09 20.49
CA PHE A 663 -3.52 5.05 21.59
C PHE A 663 -2.43 4.02 21.32
N LYS A 664 -1.18 4.44 21.49
CA LYS A 664 0.01 3.59 21.46
C LYS A 664 0.92 3.97 22.63
N ALA A 665 1.53 2.99 23.29
CA ALA A 665 2.53 3.22 24.31
C ALA A 665 3.63 2.18 24.21
N SER A 666 4.87 2.58 24.52
CA SER A 666 6.02 1.66 24.55
C SER A 666 6.89 1.99 25.76
N LEU A 667 7.13 0.98 26.58
CA LEU A 667 8.09 1.02 27.70
C LEU A 667 9.30 0.17 27.33
N SER A 668 10.44 0.80 27.14
CA SER A 668 11.71 0.13 26.88
C SER A 668 12.63 0.23 28.09
N ASN A 669 13.07 -0.91 28.62
CA ASN A 669 14.05 -0.99 29.67
C ASN A 669 15.34 -1.59 29.12
N ASN A 670 16.43 -0.85 29.19
CA ASN A 670 17.75 -1.31 28.77
C ASN A 670 18.65 -1.42 30.01
N LEU A 671 18.90 -2.66 30.46
CA LEU A 671 19.74 -2.99 31.61
C LEU A 671 21.14 -3.31 31.09
N SER A 672 22.14 -2.54 31.51
CA SER A 672 23.55 -2.76 31.24
C SER A 672 24.25 -3.36 32.45
N LEU A 673 24.91 -4.51 32.26
CA LEU A 673 25.62 -5.28 33.26
C LEU A 673 27.06 -5.51 32.79
N GLY A 674 27.92 -4.50 32.85
CA GLY A 674 29.26 -4.57 32.31
C GLY A 674 29.30 -4.84 30.81
N LYS A 675 29.67 -6.07 30.42
CA LYS A 675 29.68 -6.49 28.99
C LYS A 675 28.35 -6.99 28.45
N LEU A 676 27.33 -7.11 29.29
CA LEU A 676 26.03 -7.63 28.94
C LEU A 676 24.99 -6.50 28.91
N ASP A 677 24.20 -6.41 27.86
CA ASP A 677 23.03 -5.53 27.75
C ASP A 677 21.77 -6.36 27.54
N ILE A 678 20.72 -6.05 28.26
CA ILE A 678 19.42 -6.71 28.17
C ILE A 678 18.39 -5.64 27.85
N LEU A 679 17.73 -5.76 26.69
CA LEU A 679 16.58 -4.94 26.32
C LEU A 679 15.30 -5.71 26.57
N LEU A 680 14.38 -5.13 27.32
CA LEU A 680 12.99 -5.53 27.43
C LEU A 680 12.10 -4.39 26.98
N ARG A 681 11.32 -4.58 25.91
CA ARG A 681 10.37 -3.60 25.42
C ARG A 681 8.95 -4.16 25.46
N ASN A 682 8.05 -3.41 26.05
CA ASN A 682 6.62 -3.68 26.06
C ASN A 682 5.91 -2.59 25.27
N SER A 683 5.23 -2.96 24.19
CA SER A 683 4.49 -2.05 23.32
C SER A 683 3.01 -2.39 23.32
N TYR A 684 2.19 -1.44 23.74
CA TYR A 684 0.74 -1.57 23.69
C TYR A 684 0.18 -0.84 22.49
N PHE A 685 -0.65 -1.52 21.71
CA PHE A 685 -1.39 -0.99 20.57
C PHE A 685 -2.88 -1.01 20.91
N GLY A 686 -3.55 0.14 20.86
CA GLY A 686 -4.98 0.27 21.10
C GLY A 686 -5.83 -0.47 20.06
N LYS A 687 -7.13 -0.49 20.29
CA LYS A 687 -8.10 -1.10 19.37
C LYS A 687 -8.13 -0.41 18.01
N VAL A 688 -8.51 -1.16 16.97
CA VAL A 688 -8.80 -0.68 15.61
C VAL A 688 -10.12 -1.21 15.12
N THR A 689 -10.71 -0.52 14.12
CA THR A 689 -11.94 -0.95 13.46
C THR A 689 -11.64 -1.27 12.01
N ASP A 690 -12.13 -2.43 11.55
CA ASP A 690 -11.96 -2.86 10.16
C ASP A 690 -12.96 -2.13 9.25
N PRO A 691 -12.53 -1.48 8.17
CA PRO A 691 -13.43 -0.87 7.19
C PRO A 691 -14.10 -1.88 6.25
N GLY A 692 -13.70 -3.15 6.30
CA GLY A 692 -14.03 -4.18 5.32
C GLY A 692 -15.43 -4.80 5.44
N ALA A 693 -16.35 -4.25 6.26
CA ALA A 693 -17.74 -4.66 6.18
C ALA A 693 -18.32 -4.30 4.81
N THR A 694 -19.30 -5.09 4.35
CA THR A 694 -19.95 -4.85 3.08
C THR A 694 -20.70 -3.55 3.11
N ASP A 695 -20.35 -2.65 2.20
CA ASP A 695 -21.17 -1.50 1.87
C ASP A 695 -22.44 -1.99 1.15
N VAL A 696 -23.47 -2.31 1.87
CA VAL A 696 -24.77 -2.56 1.28
C VAL A 696 -25.49 -1.22 1.20
N ASN A 697 -25.59 -0.72 0.00
CA ASN A 697 -26.42 0.42 -0.32
C ASN A 697 -27.89 -0.02 -0.31
N LEU A 698 -28.54 0.10 0.85
CA LEU A 698 -29.89 -0.39 1.05
C LEU A 698 -30.96 0.47 0.38
N ASP A 699 -30.69 1.77 0.19
CA ASP A 699 -31.67 2.75 -0.31
C ASP A 699 -31.01 3.88 -1.10
N GLY A 700 -29.69 3.81 -1.30
CA GLY A 700 -28.92 4.92 -1.80
C GLY A 700 -28.65 6.04 -0.79
N PHE A 701 -29.13 5.92 0.46
CA PHE A 701 -29.09 6.99 1.46
C PHE A 701 -28.36 6.63 2.75
N SER A 702 -28.53 5.41 3.22
CA SER A 702 -27.94 4.97 4.50
C SER A 702 -27.49 3.53 4.40
N SER A 703 -26.32 3.28 4.94
CA SER A 703 -25.82 1.96 5.17
C SER A 703 -25.63 1.78 6.67
N VAL A 704 -26.15 0.68 7.19
CA VAL A 704 -25.88 0.27 8.57
C VAL A 704 -24.86 -0.84 8.53
N TYR A 705 -23.70 -0.58 9.14
CA TYR A 705 -22.58 -1.52 9.16
C TYR A 705 -22.25 -1.89 10.58
N GLU A 706 -22.02 -3.16 10.80
CA GLU A 706 -21.23 -3.60 11.93
C GLU A 706 -19.78 -3.78 11.47
N HIS A 707 -18.96 -2.77 11.68
CA HIS A 707 -17.53 -2.87 11.45
C HIS A 707 -16.88 -3.63 12.61
N PRO A 708 -16.18 -4.74 12.36
CA PRO A 708 -15.49 -5.48 13.41
C PRO A 708 -14.47 -4.61 14.12
N VAL A 709 -14.45 -4.69 15.44
CA VAL A 709 -13.48 -4.03 16.32
C VAL A 709 -12.51 -5.05 16.84
N TYR A 710 -11.23 -4.87 16.51
CA TYR A 710 -10.15 -5.71 17.04
C TYR A 710 -9.55 -5.08 18.29
N GLY A 711 -9.45 -5.85 19.36
CA GLY A 711 -9.03 -5.40 20.69
C GLY A 711 -7.58 -4.95 20.76
N GLY A 712 -7.26 -4.15 21.78
CA GLY A 712 -5.87 -3.73 22.02
C GLY A 712 -4.98 -4.91 22.41
N LYS A 713 -3.68 -4.85 22.03
CA LYS A 713 -2.69 -5.91 22.24
C LYS A 713 -1.41 -5.35 22.85
N LEU A 714 -0.81 -6.16 23.73
CA LEU A 714 0.52 -5.93 24.32
C LEU A 714 1.53 -6.86 23.67
N ILE A 715 2.59 -6.27 23.11
CA ILE A 715 3.69 -6.98 22.44
C ILE A 715 4.95 -6.80 23.28
N THR A 716 5.65 -7.90 23.53
CA THR A 716 6.91 -7.88 24.28
C THR A 716 8.06 -8.32 23.39
N ASP A 717 9.10 -7.48 23.32
CA ASP A 717 10.37 -7.78 22.66
C ASP A 717 11.46 -7.94 23.71
N ILE A 718 12.38 -8.90 23.49
CA ILE A 718 13.55 -9.11 24.34
C ILE A 718 14.80 -9.30 23.48
N SER A 719 15.92 -8.71 23.90
CA SER A 719 17.22 -9.06 23.32
C SER A 719 18.32 -8.99 24.35
N ILE A 720 19.35 -9.83 24.16
CA ILE A 720 20.53 -9.95 24.99
C ILE A 720 21.75 -9.71 24.11
N GLY A 721 22.51 -8.67 24.40
CA GLY A 721 23.75 -8.33 23.73
C GLY A 721 24.96 -8.59 24.61
N TYR A 722 26.01 -9.21 24.08
CA TYR A 722 27.27 -9.46 24.77
C TYR A 722 28.45 -8.85 24.02
N GLN A 723 29.15 -7.90 24.67
CA GLN A 723 30.36 -7.30 24.16
C GLN A 723 31.56 -8.22 24.42
N TYR A 724 31.95 -9.05 23.47
CA TYR A 724 33.06 -9.98 23.61
C TYR A 724 34.39 -9.23 23.83
N ASN A 725 34.70 -8.30 22.94
CA ASN A 725 35.83 -7.38 23.01
C ASN A 725 35.47 -6.02 22.39
N LYS A 726 36.39 -5.08 22.29
CA LYS A 726 36.15 -3.74 21.74
C LYS A 726 35.67 -3.75 20.28
N ASN A 727 35.90 -4.84 19.54
CA ASN A 727 35.63 -4.94 18.10
C ASN A 727 34.41 -5.82 17.80
N LEU A 728 33.98 -6.69 18.70
CA LEU A 728 33.03 -7.73 18.41
C LEU A 728 31.90 -7.80 19.43
N ARG A 729 30.65 -7.74 18.97
CA ARG A 729 29.43 -7.86 19.79
C ARG A 729 28.48 -8.89 19.19
N PHE A 730 27.97 -9.77 20.03
CA PHE A 730 26.93 -10.74 19.70
C PHE A 730 25.59 -10.27 20.29
N THR A 731 24.51 -10.45 19.57
CA THR A 731 23.16 -10.17 20.05
C THR A 731 22.23 -11.29 19.63
N VAL A 732 21.42 -11.79 20.57
CA VAL A 732 20.29 -12.69 20.29
C VAL A 732 19.03 -12.06 20.82
N GLY A 733 17.90 -12.30 20.15
CA GLY A 733 16.66 -11.70 20.59
C GLY A 733 15.42 -12.31 19.93
N ALA A 734 14.28 -11.92 20.47
CA ALA A 734 12.99 -12.25 19.94
C ALA A 734 12.07 -11.02 19.99
N ASN A 735 11.50 -10.68 18.85
CA ASN A 735 10.40 -9.72 18.79
C ASN A 735 9.09 -10.48 18.95
N ASN A 736 8.12 -9.86 19.64
CA ASN A 736 6.86 -10.52 19.98
C ASN A 736 7.07 -11.89 20.63
N VAL A 737 7.88 -11.94 21.70
CA VAL A 737 8.26 -13.20 22.37
C VAL A 737 7.04 -14.01 22.85
N GLY A 738 5.92 -13.35 23.15
CA GLY A 738 4.64 -13.94 23.53
C GLY A 738 3.86 -14.57 22.36
N ASP A 739 4.33 -14.44 21.12
CA ASP A 739 3.64 -14.93 19.90
C ASP A 739 2.19 -14.41 19.80
N VAL A 740 2.00 -13.11 20.09
CA VAL A 740 0.70 -12.45 20.10
C VAL A 740 0.27 -12.12 18.67
N TYR A 741 -1.01 -12.36 18.37
CA TYR A 741 -1.62 -12.10 17.06
C TYR A 741 -2.77 -11.09 17.17
N PRO A 742 -3.15 -10.41 16.07
CA PRO A 742 -4.41 -9.68 15.99
C PRO A 742 -5.61 -10.59 16.24
N ASP A 743 -6.78 -10.01 16.54
CA ASP A 743 -8.02 -10.78 16.54
C ASP A 743 -8.32 -11.31 15.13
N THR A 744 -8.96 -12.47 15.06
CA THR A 744 -9.28 -13.12 13.78
C THR A 744 -10.49 -12.45 13.12
N ASN A 745 -10.54 -12.53 11.80
CA ASN A 745 -11.70 -12.09 11.02
C ASN A 745 -12.95 -12.89 11.41
N PRO A 746 -14.11 -12.25 11.59
CA PRO A 746 -15.36 -12.96 11.72
C PRO A 746 -15.71 -13.66 10.40
N THR A 747 -16.13 -14.93 10.47
CA THR A 747 -16.65 -15.71 9.34
C THR A 747 -18.08 -15.34 8.99
N THR A 748 -18.75 -14.62 9.88
CA THR A 748 -20.12 -14.13 9.69
C THR A 748 -20.25 -12.79 10.40
N VAL A 749 -20.33 -11.71 9.63
CA VAL A 749 -20.88 -10.44 10.11
C VAL A 749 -22.41 -10.58 9.96
N PRO A 750 -23.21 -10.35 11.01
CA PRO A 750 -24.64 -10.56 10.96
C PRO A 750 -25.32 -9.83 9.79
N ALA A 751 -26.34 -10.48 9.22
CA ALA A 751 -27.18 -9.84 8.23
C ALA A 751 -27.95 -8.68 8.90
N PHE A 752 -28.00 -7.55 8.22
CA PHE A 752 -28.88 -6.45 8.64
C PHE A 752 -30.28 -6.70 8.11
N THR A 753 -31.24 -6.83 9.01
CA THR A 753 -32.65 -6.91 8.67
C THR A 753 -33.27 -5.53 8.82
N ASN A 754 -33.65 -4.93 7.71
CA ASN A 754 -34.34 -3.65 7.72
C ASN A 754 -35.85 -3.86 7.92
N THR A 755 -36.38 -3.18 8.89
CA THR A 755 -37.83 -3.21 9.21
C THR A 755 -38.61 -2.05 8.56
N SER A 756 -37.93 -1.13 7.85
CA SER A 756 -38.56 0.02 7.20
C SER A 756 -39.08 -0.34 5.81
N PRO A 757 -40.28 0.12 5.41
CA PRO A 757 -40.83 -0.15 4.09
C PRO A 757 -39.92 0.37 2.96
N GLY A 758 -39.69 -0.47 1.94
CA GLY A 758 -38.90 -0.10 0.76
C GLY A 758 -37.38 -0.25 0.88
N LEU A 759 -36.84 -0.67 2.02
CA LEU A 759 -35.42 -0.94 2.20
C LEU A 759 -35.15 -2.46 2.13
N THR A 760 -34.00 -2.81 1.52
CA THR A 760 -33.57 -4.20 1.42
C THR A 760 -32.70 -4.60 2.61
N SER A 761 -32.78 -5.85 3.04
CA SER A 761 -31.86 -6.43 4.02
C SER A 761 -30.53 -6.77 3.37
N SER A 762 -29.44 -6.64 4.11
CA SER A 762 -28.13 -7.09 3.66
C SER A 762 -27.88 -8.54 4.07
N PRO A 763 -27.25 -9.37 3.22
CA PRO A 763 -26.82 -10.71 3.62
C PRO A 763 -25.69 -10.62 4.65
N SER A 764 -25.50 -11.72 5.39
CA SER A 764 -24.31 -11.87 6.21
C SER A 764 -23.05 -11.87 5.34
N THR A 765 -21.99 -11.29 5.86
CA THR A 765 -20.70 -11.18 5.14
C THR A 765 -19.64 -12.01 5.84
N ASP A 766 -18.90 -12.79 5.06
CA ASP A 766 -17.71 -13.52 5.51
C ASP A 766 -16.45 -12.71 5.21
N LEU A 767 -15.90 -12.02 6.22
CA LEU A 767 -14.67 -11.25 6.08
C LEU A 767 -13.43 -12.13 5.96
N SER A 768 -13.52 -13.41 6.34
CA SER A 768 -12.45 -14.37 6.12
C SER A 768 -12.34 -14.82 4.66
N ASN A 769 -13.33 -14.51 3.83
CA ASN A 769 -13.45 -14.95 2.43
C ASN A 769 -13.22 -16.46 2.29
N ALA A 770 -14.16 -17.24 2.81
CA ALA A 770 -14.07 -18.69 2.85
C ALA A 770 -12.81 -19.20 3.60
N ASN A 771 -12.56 -18.61 4.78
CA ASN A 771 -11.46 -18.92 5.69
C ASN A 771 -10.05 -18.61 5.16
N GLN A 772 -9.90 -17.90 4.06
CA GLN A 772 -8.57 -17.59 3.50
C GLN A 772 -7.85 -16.49 4.31
N PHE A 773 -8.57 -15.48 4.77
CA PHE A 773 -8.03 -14.38 5.56
C PHE A 773 -8.33 -14.59 7.05
N VAL A 774 -7.40 -15.22 7.75
CA VAL A 774 -7.51 -15.40 9.20
C VAL A 774 -7.53 -14.05 9.91
N TYR A 775 -6.74 -13.09 9.45
CA TYR A 775 -6.63 -11.74 9.97
C TYR A 775 -7.08 -10.70 8.95
N SER A 776 -7.42 -9.50 9.43
CA SER A 776 -7.82 -8.40 8.57
C SER A 776 -6.78 -8.09 7.47
N ARG A 777 -7.30 -7.81 6.28
CA ARG A 777 -6.51 -7.27 5.15
C ARG A 777 -6.37 -5.75 5.22
N ALA A 778 -7.32 -5.08 5.85
CA ALA A 778 -7.46 -3.63 5.82
C ALA A 778 -6.74 -2.94 6.96
N VAL A 779 -6.66 -3.59 8.14
CA VAL A 779 -6.06 -3.01 9.34
C VAL A 779 -5.05 -3.95 9.96
N SER A 780 -3.95 -3.37 10.45
CA SER A 780 -2.94 -4.09 11.23
C SER A 780 -2.40 -3.16 12.31
N GLN A 781 -2.48 -3.61 13.55
CA GLN A 781 -1.96 -2.86 14.70
C GLN A 781 -0.43 -2.94 14.79
N TYR A 782 0.16 -4.10 14.46
CA TYR A 782 1.58 -4.41 14.62
C TYR A 782 2.10 -5.54 13.71
N GLY A 783 1.28 -6.05 12.80
CA GLY A 783 1.59 -7.17 11.89
C GLY A 783 0.96 -8.49 12.35
N LEU A 784 1.08 -9.52 11.50
CA LEU A 784 0.38 -10.80 11.63
C LEU A 784 1.32 -12.02 11.62
N ASN A 785 2.65 -11.81 11.65
CA ASN A 785 3.61 -12.91 11.47
C ASN A 785 3.94 -13.68 12.77
N GLY A 786 3.53 -13.16 13.94
CA GLY A 786 3.84 -13.77 15.24
C GLY A 786 5.27 -13.47 15.71
N ARG A 787 5.85 -14.41 16.46
CA ARG A 787 7.21 -14.28 17.03
C ARG A 787 8.28 -14.34 15.96
N TYR A 788 9.24 -13.39 16.03
CA TYR A 788 10.44 -13.36 15.20
C TYR A 788 11.68 -13.51 16.10
N VAL A 789 12.53 -14.51 15.84
CA VAL A 789 13.80 -14.73 16.54
C VAL A 789 14.97 -14.41 15.64
N PHE A 790 16.02 -13.83 16.21
CA PHE A 790 17.21 -13.44 15.47
C PHE A 790 18.51 -13.57 16.27
N ALA A 791 19.61 -13.72 15.52
CA ALA A 791 20.97 -13.55 16.00
C ALA A 791 21.69 -12.52 15.12
N ARG A 792 22.52 -11.69 15.76
CA ARG A 792 23.29 -10.64 15.09
C ARG A 792 24.72 -10.60 15.61
N ILE A 793 25.67 -10.43 14.73
CA ILE A 793 27.07 -10.18 15.01
C ILE A 793 27.39 -8.78 14.48
N ASN A 794 27.88 -7.91 15.39
CA ASN A 794 28.39 -6.59 15.00
C ASN A 794 29.91 -6.60 15.14
N PHE A 795 30.60 -6.00 14.18
CA PHE A 795 32.06 -5.85 14.19
C PHE A 795 32.48 -4.43 13.81
N ASN A 796 33.60 -3.97 14.40
CA ASN A 796 34.12 -2.62 14.20
C ASN A 796 35.65 -2.65 14.31
N PHE A 797 36.38 -2.21 13.27
CA PHE A 797 37.85 -2.24 13.17
C PHE A 797 38.43 -0.89 12.82
#